data_2d9b9668af15adf154513db3a2e58bbc
#
_entry.id   2d9b9668af15adf154513db3a2e58bbc
#
_cell.length_a   1.000
_cell.length_b   1.000
_cell.length_c   1.000
_cell.angle_alpha   90.00
_cell.angle_beta   90.00
_cell.angle_gamma   90.00
#
_symmetry.space_group_name_H-M   'P 1'
#
loop_
_entity.id
_entity.type
_entity.pdbx_description
1 polymer ?
#
loop_
_entity_poly.entity_id
_entity_poly.type
_entity_poly.pdbx_seq_one_letter_code
_entity_poly.pdbx_strand_id
1 'polypeptide(L)'
;MPGLRPFWFLCLLAPSLAFAGGNAFRTLVVVNTNSANSVELGAYYAEKHGIPAHQICTVGLATNLTTLTPVQFRNGLRNPIYDHLAAEDLQGQIDFVVLCQDFPTRIDDVEGIPAALFYGFRDAPGYNEGGIGCNLPEDTSNEYFRAERAFRSAEGWNATNGFVAFHLVASNLPTAKLAADRGAAAQSTFPVASINLHIYGSASRGVREARFAHTQFSFTALPGLPATCRLGSYLTYLAGSTNAMGYHDGFAALPAELRTNNVWLPGAYADHLTSLGGCLPTNVLKQSTVLDWMEVGATASYGTVAEPCNYLEKFPDPLMGFWYARGFTIGEAYAMAVEAPYQGLFAGDPLAAPFAAGPVVTNLSLAPNDILAGTATVQVAAVARTNGAPAAALDLYVDGRFHANLAAAAPLTGNALSVVVAGRTNAATVGSGDTLYAAVSNLAAAVNADTGSVVSARAYGDRLELVYENFSPAGDHLPVSASAATGTASALALGVGLAGTNLYPSVYPARKRLFLFAHTNEADSSYAKAGDTITLTITLTNGLAVTNVHVAAAGQKITNLIERLALTVNTNVLLQGADGVRFSYLANGIGNVVNDVTLFARTNGPNGWGIQVDYVVAPVVTNYGLRTNFNFTGFMDDNPDDVRPRANVLFHVRPTNDVLSATAALDTTALPDGEHVLDFVARDGTAVAAATRRTVPIRVANTSLVLSVVSERGVPEPAAGNHFVPPGATLTNSVAAPAPSNGTQFVCTDWTLAGNAPLAGIGTNFTTTLTNHATLTWNWLAIPTNWFAAYGLTNDWAAAAWEDPEPDGYFTWQEYVADTDPTNAASFPTMAFVDTFQTNFPVLTWPFSTGRLYSVQWCDDIVAGEWDGLALGLGVGEWTDTNPPPATGRWYRIAPQVP
;
A
#
# COMPACT_ATOMS: atom_id res chain seq x y z
N MET A 1 -5.75 10.55 36.40
CA MET A 1 -6.19 10.06 35.08
C MET A 1 -6.66 11.27 34.30
N PRO A 2 -6.04 11.69 33.23
CA PRO A 2 -6.55 12.77 32.39
C PRO A 2 -7.50 12.17 31.34
N GLY A 3 -8.67 12.82 31.17
CA GLY A 3 -9.80 12.37 30.39
C GLY A 3 -9.51 12.21 28.89
N LEU A 4 -10.04 11.15 28.35
CA LEU A 4 -10.21 10.93 26.92
C LEU A 4 -11.13 12.04 26.35
N ARG A 5 -10.61 12.82 25.40
CA ARG A 5 -11.43 13.74 24.60
C ARG A 5 -12.20 12.92 23.56
N PRO A 6 -13.49 13.15 23.36
CA PRO A 6 -14.23 12.52 22.26
C PRO A 6 -13.72 13.09 20.93
N PHE A 7 -13.21 12.22 20.06
CA PHE A 7 -12.87 12.54 18.69
C PHE A 7 -14.15 12.57 17.84
N TRP A 8 -14.46 13.73 17.30
CA TRP A 8 -15.50 13.89 16.28
C TRP A 8 -15.03 13.25 14.97
N PHE A 9 -15.66 12.15 14.57
CA PHE A 9 -15.51 11.61 13.22
C PHE A 9 -16.29 12.51 12.25
N LEU A 10 -15.59 13.43 11.62
CA LEU A 10 -16.09 14.07 10.41
C LEU A 10 -16.02 12.98 9.30
N CYS A 11 -17.13 12.35 8.97
CA CYS A 11 -17.24 11.44 7.83
C CYS A 11 -17.12 12.25 6.52
N LEU A 12 -15.90 12.66 6.20
CA LEU A 12 -15.55 12.96 4.82
C LEU A 12 -15.64 11.62 4.06
N LEU A 13 -16.30 11.63 2.92
CA LEU A 13 -16.24 10.55 1.93
C LEU A 13 -14.76 10.29 1.63
N ALA A 14 -14.15 9.43 2.44
CA ALA A 14 -12.77 9.03 2.23
C ALA A 14 -12.70 8.33 0.87
N PRO A 15 -11.76 8.70 -0.01
CA PRO A 15 -11.55 7.97 -1.24
C PRO A 15 -11.30 6.51 -0.87
N SER A 16 -11.92 5.59 -1.60
CA SER A 16 -11.70 4.15 -1.42
C SER A 16 -10.22 3.85 -1.59
N LEU A 17 -9.52 3.56 -0.48
CA LEU A 17 -8.11 3.20 -0.51
C LEU A 17 -8.00 1.82 -1.16
N ALA A 18 -7.18 1.69 -2.20
CA ALA A 18 -6.83 0.41 -2.78
C ALA A 18 -5.59 -0.15 -2.06
N PHE A 19 -5.56 -1.47 -1.91
CA PHE A 19 -4.49 -2.20 -1.24
C PHE A 19 -4.09 -3.39 -2.12
N ALA A 20 -2.88 -3.89 -1.95
CA ALA A 20 -2.48 -5.22 -2.44
C ALA A 20 -3.07 -6.32 -1.54
N GLY A 21 -2.58 -7.55 -1.67
CA GLY A 21 -2.98 -8.67 -0.84
C GLY A 21 -2.88 -8.41 0.66
N GLY A 22 -1.85 -7.67 1.11
CA GLY A 22 -1.71 -7.15 2.46
C GLY A 22 -2.55 -5.88 2.69
N ASN A 23 -3.26 -5.81 3.81
CA ASN A 23 -4.06 -4.64 4.19
C ASN A 23 -4.18 -4.51 5.72
N ALA A 24 -4.81 -3.43 6.17
CA ALA A 24 -5.00 -3.13 7.59
C ALA A 24 -5.64 -4.28 8.40
N PHE A 25 -6.64 -4.97 7.84
CA PHE A 25 -7.34 -6.05 8.53
C PHE A 25 -6.53 -7.36 8.61
N ARG A 26 -5.45 -7.45 7.85
CA ARG A 26 -4.57 -8.61 7.81
C ARG A 26 -3.21 -8.35 8.47
N THR A 27 -3.11 -7.27 9.24
CA THR A 27 -1.87 -6.81 9.88
C THR A 27 -1.99 -6.74 11.38
N LEU A 28 -1.08 -7.41 12.09
CA LEU A 28 -0.90 -7.30 13.53
C LEU A 28 0.24 -6.33 13.83
N VAL A 29 -0.03 -5.32 14.65
CA VAL A 29 0.97 -4.41 15.19
C VAL A 29 1.44 -4.93 16.54
N VAL A 30 2.75 -5.12 16.73
CA VAL A 30 3.34 -5.59 17.98
C VAL A 30 4.13 -4.48 18.64
N VAL A 31 3.81 -4.16 19.87
CA VAL A 31 4.47 -3.11 20.63
C VAL A 31 5.13 -3.66 21.90
N ASN A 32 6.31 -3.14 22.21
CA ASN A 32 7.01 -3.44 23.45
C ASN A 32 6.59 -2.46 24.56
N THR A 33 5.83 -2.93 25.55
CA THR A 33 5.31 -2.08 26.63
C THR A 33 6.41 -1.47 27.53
N ASN A 34 7.63 -2.00 27.50
CA ASN A 34 8.77 -1.44 28.20
C ASN A 34 9.45 -0.30 27.43
N SER A 35 8.98 0.02 26.21
CA SER A 35 9.46 1.15 25.41
C SER A 35 8.29 2.11 25.09
N ALA A 36 8.40 3.35 25.56
CA ALA A 36 7.44 4.40 25.21
C ALA A 36 7.43 4.68 23.70
N ASN A 37 8.60 4.63 23.04
CA ASN A 37 8.72 4.82 21.60
C ASN A 37 7.99 3.73 20.82
N SER A 38 8.09 2.47 21.26
CA SER A 38 7.40 1.34 20.62
C SER A 38 5.87 1.49 20.72
N VAL A 39 5.36 1.83 21.90
CA VAL A 39 3.92 2.04 22.13
C VAL A 39 3.39 3.21 21.30
N GLU A 40 4.11 4.34 21.30
CA GLU A 40 3.73 5.53 20.53
C GLU A 40 3.77 5.27 19.02
N LEU A 41 4.81 4.59 18.53
CA LEU A 41 4.92 4.24 17.11
C LEU A 41 3.83 3.27 16.68
N GLY A 42 3.51 2.27 17.52
CA GLY A 42 2.46 1.29 17.21
C GLY A 42 1.09 1.93 17.10
N ALA A 43 0.73 2.81 18.02
CA ALA A 43 -0.52 3.58 17.96
C ALA A 43 -0.56 4.48 16.71
N TYR A 44 0.53 5.17 16.42
CA TYR A 44 0.66 6.03 15.24
C TYR A 44 0.52 5.25 13.93
N TYR A 45 1.20 4.10 13.81
CA TYR A 45 1.14 3.23 12.65
C TYR A 45 -0.27 2.68 12.43
N ALA A 46 -0.91 2.22 13.50
CA ALA A 46 -2.27 1.72 13.43
C ALA A 46 -3.26 2.80 12.97
N GLU A 47 -3.13 4.04 13.46
CA GLU A 47 -3.94 5.18 13.02
C GLU A 47 -3.72 5.48 11.53
N LYS A 48 -2.46 5.54 11.07
CA LYS A 48 -2.13 5.88 9.68
C LYS A 48 -2.66 4.88 8.67
N HIS A 49 -2.65 3.59 9.00
CA HIS A 49 -3.15 2.53 8.12
C HIS A 49 -4.61 2.14 8.38
N GLY A 50 -5.24 2.67 9.42
CA GLY A 50 -6.59 2.30 9.83
C GLY A 50 -6.67 0.84 10.32
N ILE A 51 -5.66 0.40 11.07
CA ILE A 51 -5.60 -0.93 11.70
C ILE A 51 -6.45 -0.90 12.97
N PRO A 52 -7.39 -1.84 13.17
CA PRO A 52 -8.23 -1.89 14.34
C PRO A 52 -7.44 -2.07 15.65
N ALA A 53 -7.93 -1.46 16.75
CA ALA A 53 -7.23 -1.49 18.03
C ALA A 53 -7.01 -2.91 18.59
N HIS A 54 -7.91 -3.85 18.33
CA HIS A 54 -7.76 -5.25 18.75
C HIS A 54 -6.67 -6.00 17.98
N GLN A 55 -6.11 -5.42 16.91
CA GLN A 55 -4.94 -5.92 16.17
C GLN A 55 -3.62 -5.32 16.69
N ILE A 56 -3.61 -4.72 17.89
CA ILE A 56 -2.39 -4.26 18.57
C ILE A 56 -2.05 -5.24 19.68
N CYS A 57 -1.02 -6.05 19.44
CA CYS A 57 -0.49 -7.01 20.41
C CYS A 57 0.59 -6.35 21.28
N THR A 58 0.56 -6.58 22.59
CA THR A 58 1.54 -6.05 23.54
C THR A 58 2.46 -7.15 24.06
N VAL A 59 3.76 -6.87 24.10
CA VAL A 59 4.78 -7.75 24.73
C VAL A 59 5.67 -6.94 25.67
N GLY A 60 6.35 -7.60 26.59
CA GLY A 60 7.21 -6.94 27.60
C GLY A 60 8.65 -7.44 27.51
N LEU A 61 9.44 -6.96 26.53
CA LEU A 61 10.86 -7.29 26.36
C LEU A 61 11.76 -6.20 26.94
N ALA A 62 12.93 -6.58 27.42
CA ALA A 62 13.90 -5.59 27.89
C ALA A 62 14.46 -4.79 26.70
N THR A 63 14.48 -3.46 26.79
CA THR A 63 14.82 -2.54 25.70
C THR A 63 16.30 -2.46 25.36
N ASN A 64 17.17 -3.02 26.22
CA ASN A 64 18.62 -3.05 26.01
C ASN A 64 19.11 -4.33 25.31
N LEU A 65 18.21 -5.24 24.93
CA LEU A 65 18.57 -6.44 24.21
C LEU A 65 18.70 -6.17 22.71
N THR A 66 19.77 -6.66 22.10
CA THR A 66 19.97 -6.68 20.64
C THR A 66 19.75 -8.08 20.06
N THR A 67 19.80 -9.10 20.90
CA THR A 67 19.55 -10.51 20.56
C THR A 67 18.69 -11.16 21.63
N LEU A 68 17.92 -12.17 21.23
CA LEU A 68 17.15 -13.04 22.12
C LEU A 68 17.76 -14.44 22.13
N THR A 69 17.67 -15.12 23.25
CA THR A 69 17.84 -16.58 23.24
C THR A 69 16.59 -17.23 22.62
N PRO A 70 16.66 -18.49 22.13
CA PRO A 70 15.52 -19.22 21.62
C PRO A 70 14.33 -19.28 22.60
N VAL A 71 14.62 -19.40 23.90
CA VAL A 71 13.59 -19.41 24.95
C VAL A 71 12.91 -18.04 25.10
N GLN A 72 13.71 -16.96 25.08
CA GLN A 72 13.18 -15.59 25.13
C GLN A 72 12.34 -15.28 23.89
N PHE A 73 12.79 -15.69 22.70
CA PHE A 73 12.01 -15.53 21.48
C PHE A 73 10.66 -16.26 21.57
N ARG A 74 10.68 -17.54 21.92
CA ARG A 74 9.45 -18.32 22.04
C ARG A 74 8.49 -17.75 23.09
N ASN A 75 8.96 -17.51 24.30
CA ASN A 75 8.10 -17.15 25.42
C ASN A 75 7.81 -15.64 25.51
N GLY A 76 8.74 -14.79 25.06
CA GLY A 76 8.63 -13.34 25.18
C GLY A 76 8.05 -12.65 23.94
N LEU A 77 8.04 -13.32 22.77
CA LEU A 77 7.56 -12.71 21.54
C LEU A 77 6.60 -13.62 20.77
N ARG A 78 7.05 -14.81 20.34
CA ARG A 78 6.25 -15.66 19.46
C ARG A 78 4.93 -16.12 20.11
N ASN A 79 5.01 -16.74 21.29
CA ASN A 79 3.81 -17.26 21.97
C ASN A 79 2.83 -16.13 22.33
N PRO A 80 3.24 -14.99 22.88
CA PRO A 80 2.35 -13.85 23.08
C PRO A 80 1.62 -13.38 21.82
N ILE A 81 2.28 -13.41 20.65
CA ILE A 81 1.62 -13.11 19.37
C ILE A 81 0.51 -14.13 19.08
N TYR A 82 0.81 -15.44 19.15
CA TYR A 82 -0.19 -16.48 18.90
C TYR A 82 -1.32 -16.49 19.94
N ASP A 83 -1.00 -16.24 21.22
CA ASP A 83 -1.99 -16.14 22.28
C ASP A 83 -2.93 -14.95 22.06
N HIS A 84 -2.41 -13.80 21.60
CA HIS A 84 -3.21 -12.64 21.22
C HIS A 84 -4.12 -12.94 20.04
N LEU A 85 -3.60 -13.58 18.99
CA LEU A 85 -4.41 -13.97 17.83
C LEU A 85 -5.55 -14.93 18.23
N ALA A 86 -5.28 -15.83 19.17
CA ALA A 86 -6.30 -16.74 19.68
C ALA A 86 -7.35 -16.03 20.53
N ALA A 87 -6.92 -15.11 21.39
CA ALA A 87 -7.83 -14.35 22.27
C ALA A 87 -8.75 -13.40 21.50
N GLU A 88 -8.28 -12.84 20.38
CA GLU A 88 -9.02 -11.89 19.55
C GLU A 88 -9.72 -12.54 18.34
N ASP A 89 -9.67 -13.87 18.21
CA ASP A 89 -10.23 -14.65 17.07
C ASP A 89 -9.71 -14.16 15.71
N LEU A 90 -8.38 -13.94 15.64
CA LEU A 90 -7.69 -13.43 14.44
C LEU A 90 -6.86 -14.50 13.72
N GLN A 91 -6.91 -15.77 14.17
CA GLN A 91 -6.22 -16.87 13.50
C GLN A 91 -6.75 -17.02 12.06
N GLY A 92 -5.81 -17.09 11.10
CA GLY A 92 -6.15 -17.17 9.68
C GLY A 92 -6.55 -15.84 9.03
N GLN A 93 -6.78 -14.78 9.82
CA GLN A 93 -6.97 -13.43 9.28
C GLN A 93 -5.65 -12.70 9.10
N ILE A 94 -4.70 -12.82 10.01
CA ILE A 94 -3.45 -12.07 10.01
C ILE A 94 -2.42 -12.72 9.09
N ASP A 95 -1.85 -11.92 8.17
CA ASP A 95 -0.77 -12.30 7.25
C ASP A 95 0.52 -11.53 7.54
N PHE A 96 0.43 -10.33 8.12
CA PHE A 96 1.54 -9.42 8.36
C PHE A 96 1.72 -9.14 9.84
N VAL A 97 2.98 -9.06 10.27
CA VAL A 97 3.37 -8.65 11.63
C VAL A 97 4.34 -7.49 11.55
N VAL A 98 4.02 -6.39 12.24
CA VAL A 98 4.86 -5.19 12.31
C VAL A 98 5.36 -5.00 13.74
N LEU A 99 6.66 -5.19 13.96
CA LEU A 99 7.33 -4.96 15.24
C LEU A 99 7.76 -3.49 15.31
N CYS A 100 7.19 -2.72 16.24
CA CYS A 100 7.41 -1.27 16.30
C CYS A 100 8.56 -0.91 17.23
N GLN A 101 9.66 -0.34 16.70
CA GLN A 101 10.82 0.24 17.41
C GLN A 101 11.27 -0.57 18.66
N ASP A 102 12.52 -0.52 19.02
CA ASP A 102 13.09 -1.06 20.26
C ASP A 102 12.81 -2.56 20.51
N PHE A 103 12.76 -3.35 19.42
CA PHE A 103 12.82 -4.80 19.47
C PHE A 103 14.23 -5.29 19.16
N PRO A 104 14.67 -6.42 19.75
CA PRO A 104 15.86 -7.13 19.29
C PRO A 104 15.72 -7.53 17.82
N THR A 105 16.83 -7.63 17.10
CA THR A 105 16.81 -7.92 15.66
C THR A 105 17.04 -9.38 15.33
N ARG A 106 17.59 -10.17 16.27
CA ARG A 106 18.08 -11.51 15.99
C ARG A 106 17.91 -12.47 17.18
N ILE A 107 18.09 -13.76 16.91
CA ILE A 107 18.08 -14.86 17.88
C ILE A 107 19.45 -15.54 17.82
N ASP A 108 20.05 -15.79 18.99
CA ASP A 108 21.40 -16.40 19.16
C ASP A 108 22.47 -15.81 18.21
N ASP A 109 22.36 -14.51 17.90
CA ASP A 109 23.27 -13.78 17.01
C ASP A 109 23.31 -14.28 15.55
N VAL A 110 22.41 -15.11 15.12
CA VAL A 110 22.42 -15.73 13.78
C VAL A 110 21.12 -15.63 13.00
N GLU A 111 19.96 -15.87 13.60
CA GLU A 111 18.67 -15.86 12.93
C GLU A 111 17.96 -14.51 13.10
N GLY A 112 17.45 -13.94 11.99
CA GLY A 112 16.65 -12.72 12.02
C GLY A 112 15.27 -12.95 12.65
N ILE A 113 14.86 -12.09 13.60
CA ILE A 113 13.51 -12.21 14.22
C ILE A 113 12.39 -12.13 13.17
N PRO A 114 12.39 -11.19 12.20
CA PRO A 114 11.39 -11.21 11.14
C PRO A 114 11.40 -12.51 10.32
N ALA A 115 12.58 -13.03 10.02
CA ALA A 115 12.68 -14.31 9.31
C ALA A 115 12.11 -15.47 10.13
N ALA A 116 12.38 -15.53 11.42
CA ALA A 116 11.84 -16.57 12.33
C ALA A 116 10.31 -16.49 12.47
N LEU A 117 9.72 -15.28 12.41
CA LEU A 117 8.27 -15.08 12.38
C LEU A 117 7.66 -15.40 11.01
N PHE A 118 8.44 -15.31 9.93
CA PHE A 118 7.98 -15.54 8.58
C PHE A 118 7.94 -17.04 8.24
N TYR A 119 9.05 -17.75 8.36
CA TYR A 119 9.14 -19.14 7.91
C TYR A 119 9.39 -20.15 9.03
N GLY A 120 9.33 -19.69 10.29
CA GLY A 120 9.50 -20.49 11.49
C GLY A 120 10.92 -20.44 12.07
N PHE A 121 10.99 -20.46 13.39
CA PHE A 121 12.25 -20.54 14.11
C PHE A 121 12.95 -21.88 13.86
N ARG A 122 14.20 -21.82 13.47
CA ARG A 122 15.05 -22.97 13.18
C ARG A 122 16.15 -23.08 14.25
N ASP A 123 16.10 -24.10 15.11
CA ASP A 123 17.28 -24.47 15.91
C ASP A 123 18.35 -24.98 14.93
N ALA A 124 19.31 -24.14 14.56
CA ALA A 124 20.28 -24.45 13.53
C ALA A 124 21.29 -25.51 14.01
N PRO A 125 21.10 -26.80 13.72
CA PRO A 125 22.16 -27.78 13.86
C PRO A 125 23.19 -27.51 12.75
N GLY A 126 24.42 -27.19 13.12
CA GLY A 126 25.54 -27.04 12.19
C GLY A 126 26.09 -25.63 11.99
N TYR A 127 25.49 -24.60 12.54
CA TYR A 127 26.07 -23.22 12.48
C TYR A 127 27.30 -23.05 13.41
N ASN A 128 27.54 -23.95 14.36
CA ASN A 128 28.51 -23.81 15.45
C ASN A 128 29.89 -24.39 15.16
N GLU A 129 30.12 -25.02 14.05
CA GLU A 129 31.45 -25.55 13.75
C GLU A 129 32.25 -24.59 12.85
N GLY A 130 32.83 -23.60 13.48
CA GLY A 130 34.03 -22.91 12.94
C GLY A 130 33.85 -21.63 12.19
N GLY A 131 32.77 -20.89 12.38
CA GLY A 131 32.69 -19.55 11.82
C GLY A 131 31.40 -19.14 11.16
N ILE A 132 30.84 -18.31 11.85
CA ILE A 132 30.12 -17.13 11.37
C ILE A 132 29.52 -17.29 9.96
N GLY A 133 28.34 -17.89 9.89
CA GLY A 133 27.32 -17.48 8.90
C GLY A 133 27.49 -17.77 7.42
N CYS A 134 28.63 -18.30 6.96
CA CYS A 134 28.86 -18.52 5.53
C CYS A 134 28.18 -19.76 4.94
N ASN A 135 27.76 -20.70 5.75
CA ASN A 135 27.03 -21.86 5.26
C ASN A 135 25.52 -21.58 5.22
N LEU A 136 24.83 -22.04 4.18
CA LEU A 136 23.39 -22.15 4.19
C LEU A 136 23.07 -23.34 5.09
N PRO A 137 22.28 -23.16 6.18
CA PRO A 137 21.78 -24.31 6.92
C PRO A 137 20.96 -25.20 5.99
N GLU A 138 21.01 -26.50 6.18
CA GLU A 138 20.06 -27.39 5.51
C GLU A 138 18.64 -26.95 5.87
N ASP A 139 17.74 -26.93 4.88
CA ASP A 139 16.32 -26.62 5.06
C ASP A 139 16.00 -25.15 5.49
N THR A 140 16.68 -24.19 4.89
CA THR A 140 16.35 -22.74 5.06
C THR A 140 15.62 -22.13 3.87
N SER A 141 15.18 -22.94 2.91
CA SER A 141 14.48 -22.47 1.72
C SER A 141 13.12 -21.88 2.04
N ASN A 142 12.83 -20.76 1.43
CA ASN A 142 11.56 -20.08 1.51
C ASN A 142 10.60 -20.62 0.43
N GLU A 143 9.55 -21.31 0.81
CA GLU A 143 8.54 -21.84 -0.15
C GLU A 143 7.75 -20.73 -0.87
N TYR A 144 7.72 -19.52 -0.32
CA TYR A 144 7.10 -18.35 -0.95
C TYR A 144 8.03 -17.66 -1.96
N PHE A 145 9.29 -18.08 -2.05
CA PHE A 145 10.25 -17.51 -3.00
C PHE A 145 9.74 -17.60 -4.43
N ARG A 146 9.65 -16.45 -5.12
CA ARG A 146 9.13 -16.32 -6.49
C ARG A 146 7.72 -16.89 -6.72
N ALA A 147 6.89 -16.97 -5.68
CA ALA A 147 5.54 -17.51 -5.81
C ALA A 147 4.62 -16.65 -6.68
N GLU A 148 4.90 -15.35 -6.77
CA GLU A 148 4.10 -14.34 -7.49
C GLU A 148 2.60 -14.45 -7.19
N ARG A 149 2.25 -14.66 -5.93
CA ARG A 149 0.88 -14.69 -5.41
C ARG A 149 0.80 -13.89 -4.12
N ALA A 150 -0.37 -13.29 -3.85
CA ALA A 150 -0.62 -12.63 -2.58
C ALA A 150 -0.36 -13.59 -1.41
N PHE A 151 0.32 -13.12 -0.38
CA PHE A 151 0.63 -13.95 0.80
C PHE A 151 -0.62 -14.22 1.63
N ARG A 152 -0.76 -15.47 2.08
CA ARG A 152 -1.79 -15.89 3.03
C ARG A 152 -1.18 -16.85 4.03
N SER A 153 -1.10 -16.45 5.28
CA SER A 153 -0.53 -17.27 6.36
C SER A 153 -1.21 -18.64 6.48
N ALA A 154 -2.54 -18.68 6.28
CA ALA A 154 -3.32 -19.90 6.35
C ALA A 154 -3.06 -20.91 5.21
N GLU A 155 -2.36 -20.54 4.15
CA GLU A 155 -2.01 -21.45 3.04
C GLU A 155 -0.80 -22.35 3.36
N GLY A 156 -0.14 -22.14 4.51
CA GLY A 156 0.92 -23.01 4.96
C GLY A 156 2.21 -22.93 4.15
N TRP A 157 2.66 -21.71 3.81
CA TRP A 157 3.91 -21.45 3.08
C TRP A 157 5.18 -21.97 3.78
N ASN A 158 5.03 -22.37 5.03
CA ASN A 158 6.09 -22.99 5.83
C ASN A 158 5.48 -23.94 6.86
N ALA A 159 6.32 -24.72 7.54
CA ALA A 159 5.89 -25.72 8.52
C ALA A 159 5.11 -25.15 9.72
N THR A 160 5.00 -23.83 9.87
CA THR A 160 4.48 -23.16 11.07
C THR A 160 3.48 -22.04 10.81
N ASN A 161 2.94 -21.90 9.60
CA ASN A 161 2.01 -20.82 9.25
C ASN A 161 2.53 -19.43 9.71
N GLY A 162 3.68 -19.02 9.25
CA GLY A 162 4.31 -17.74 9.63
C GLY A 162 3.68 -16.53 8.97
N PHE A 163 4.22 -15.37 9.27
CA PHE A 163 3.73 -14.07 8.83
C PHE A 163 4.81 -13.32 8.05
N VAL A 164 4.44 -12.53 7.06
CA VAL A 164 5.36 -11.52 6.52
C VAL A 164 5.65 -10.51 7.64
N ALA A 165 6.83 -10.61 8.24
CA ALA A 165 7.19 -9.85 9.43
C ALA A 165 8.23 -8.78 9.12
N PHE A 166 8.02 -7.57 9.65
CA PHE A 166 8.89 -6.42 9.47
C PHE A 166 9.17 -5.71 10.79
N HIS A 167 10.36 -5.16 10.93
CA HIS A 167 10.67 -4.17 11.94
C HIS A 167 10.38 -2.76 11.41
N LEU A 168 9.40 -2.08 11.95
CA LEU A 168 9.21 -0.65 11.73
C LEU A 168 10.18 0.09 12.65
N VAL A 169 11.40 0.32 12.18
CA VAL A 169 12.53 0.84 12.94
C VAL A 169 13.30 1.88 12.15
N ALA A 170 13.80 2.89 12.84
CA ALA A 170 14.72 3.89 12.32
C ALA A 170 15.69 4.34 13.44
N SER A 171 16.61 5.25 13.14
CA SER A 171 17.56 5.79 14.12
C SER A 171 16.90 6.51 15.31
N ASN A 172 15.66 6.97 15.13
CA ASN A 172 14.86 7.65 16.15
C ASN A 172 13.36 7.55 15.80
N LEU A 173 12.51 7.83 16.78
CA LEU A 173 11.05 7.78 16.64
C LEU A 173 10.49 8.69 15.54
N PRO A 174 10.89 9.96 15.38
CA PRO A 174 10.42 10.80 14.27
C PRO A 174 10.71 10.20 12.89
N THR A 175 11.90 9.66 12.67
CA THR A 175 12.24 9.01 11.38
C THR A 175 11.44 7.73 11.16
N ALA A 176 11.16 6.94 12.21
CA ALA A 176 10.30 5.77 12.10
C ALA A 176 8.85 6.15 11.74
N LYS A 177 8.32 7.23 12.32
CA LYS A 177 7.01 7.79 11.93
C LYS A 177 6.98 8.25 10.48
N LEU A 178 8.06 8.89 9.99
CA LEU A 178 8.17 9.27 8.57
C LEU A 178 8.16 8.03 7.64
N ALA A 179 8.69 6.89 8.07
CA ALA A 179 8.59 5.66 7.28
C ALA A 179 7.13 5.17 7.18
N ALA A 180 6.38 5.20 8.28
CA ALA A 180 4.95 4.91 8.29
C ALA A 180 4.15 5.90 7.42
N ASP A 181 4.45 7.20 7.51
CA ASP A 181 3.82 8.22 6.67
C ASP A 181 4.06 7.98 5.18
N ARG A 182 5.30 7.62 4.79
CA ARG A 182 5.64 7.29 3.40
C ARG A 182 4.94 6.03 2.90
N GLY A 183 4.80 5.02 3.75
CA GLY A 183 4.07 3.80 3.41
C GLY A 183 2.58 4.06 3.21
N ALA A 184 1.95 4.78 4.13
CA ALA A 184 0.55 5.15 4.02
C ALA A 184 0.29 6.07 2.81
N ALA A 185 1.16 7.08 2.58
CA ALA A 185 1.06 8.01 1.46
C ALA A 185 1.30 7.35 0.08
N ALA A 186 1.93 6.19 0.05
CA ALA A 186 2.20 5.46 -1.19
C ALA A 186 0.96 4.81 -1.82
N GLN A 187 -0.05 4.49 -1.02
CA GLN A 187 -1.17 3.64 -1.44
C GLN A 187 -1.85 4.11 -2.72
N SER A 188 -1.79 3.26 -3.78
CA SER A 188 -2.49 3.49 -5.08
C SER A 188 -2.22 4.83 -5.74
N THR A 189 -1.02 5.38 -5.58
CA THR A 189 -0.64 6.70 -6.13
C THR A 189 -0.22 6.66 -7.60
N PHE A 190 0.20 5.49 -8.10
CA PHE A 190 0.67 5.27 -9.48
C PHE A 190 1.71 6.30 -9.96
N PRO A 191 2.77 6.55 -9.21
CA PRO A 191 3.76 7.52 -9.62
C PRO A 191 4.54 7.02 -10.85
N VAL A 192 5.01 7.96 -11.67
CA VAL A 192 6.06 7.65 -12.64
C VAL A 192 7.34 7.37 -11.87
N ALA A 193 7.80 6.14 -11.92
CA ALA A 193 8.82 5.63 -11.01
C ALA A 193 9.99 4.95 -11.73
N SER A 194 11.13 4.85 -11.06
CA SER A 194 12.29 4.10 -11.52
C SER A 194 12.74 3.05 -10.50
N ILE A 195 13.01 1.86 -10.98
CA ILE A 195 13.72 0.78 -10.28
C ILE A 195 15.16 0.80 -10.76
N ASN A 196 16.10 1.08 -9.87
CA ASN A 196 17.48 1.35 -10.20
C ASN A 196 18.35 0.15 -9.78
N LEU A 197 18.99 -0.48 -10.75
CA LEU A 197 19.90 -1.61 -10.59
C LEU A 197 21.32 -1.14 -10.85
N HIS A 198 22.15 -1.08 -9.81
CA HIS A 198 23.51 -0.59 -9.92
C HIS A 198 24.52 -1.75 -10.04
N ILE A 199 25.25 -1.79 -11.14
CA ILE A 199 26.32 -2.74 -11.36
C ILE A 199 27.54 -2.25 -10.57
N TYR A 200 27.87 -2.94 -9.49
CA TYR A 200 29.02 -2.63 -8.65
C TYR A 200 30.33 -3.22 -9.24
N GLY A 201 30.21 -4.29 -10.02
CA GLY A 201 31.34 -4.91 -10.73
C GLY A 201 32.32 -5.67 -9.83
N SER A 202 31.94 -6.01 -8.62
CA SER A 202 32.76 -6.78 -7.66
C SER A 202 32.29 -8.24 -7.59
N ALA A 203 33.23 -9.17 -7.64
CA ALA A 203 32.92 -10.60 -7.52
C ALA A 203 32.22 -10.96 -6.19
N SER A 204 32.50 -10.23 -5.10
CA SER A 204 31.91 -10.51 -3.79
C SER A 204 30.64 -9.70 -3.49
N ARG A 205 30.47 -8.52 -4.10
CA ARG A 205 29.34 -7.62 -3.83
C ARG A 205 28.37 -7.49 -5.00
N GLY A 206 28.77 -7.94 -6.19
CA GLY A 206 27.97 -7.91 -7.42
C GLY A 206 27.27 -9.23 -7.74
N VAL A 207 27.16 -10.20 -6.83
CA VAL A 207 26.56 -11.52 -7.10
C VAL A 207 25.12 -11.43 -7.62
N ARG A 208 24.35 -10.40 -7.19
CA ARG A 208 22.98 -10.17 -7.67
C ARG A 208 22.90 -9.67 -9.12
N GLU A 209 24.00 -9.15 -9.67
CA GLU A 209 24.06 -8.61 -11.04
C GLU A 209 23.70 -9.65 -12.08
N ALA A 210 23.95 -10.94 -11.80
CA ALA A 210 23.55 -12.05 -12.65
C ALA A 210 22.02 -12.12 -12.89
N ARG A 211 21.21 -11.55 -11.99
CA ARG A 211 19.74 -11.52 -12.08
C ARG A 211 19.18 -10.23 -12.70
N PHE A 212 20.02 -9.22 -12.94
CA PHE A 212 19.59 -7.92 -13.48
C PHE A 212 18.98 -8.01 -14.88
N ALA A 213 19.54 -8.87 -15.72
CA ALA A 213 19.01 -9.10 -17.07
C ALA A 213 17.58 -9.66 -17.05
N HIS A 214 17.30 -10.60 -16.14
CA HIS A 214 15.96 -11.16 -15.98
C HIS A 214 14.97 -10.10 -15.50
N THR A 215 15.39 -9.25 -14.57
CA THR A 215 14.55 -8.14 -14.10
C THR A 215 14.22 -7.16 -15.22
N GLN A 216 15.21 -6.71 -15.98
CA GLN A 216 14.97 -5.83 -17.14
C GLN A 216 14.07 -6.45 -18.19
N PHE A 217 14.29 -7.75 -18.51
CA PHE A 217 13.43 -8.49 -19.42
C PHE A 217 11.97 -8.45 -18.94
N SER A 218 11.71 -8.73 -17.66
CA SER A 218 10.36 -8.78 -17.10
C SER A 218 9.61 -7.45 -17.27
N PHE A 219 10.30 -6.31 -17.06
CA PHE A 219 9.74 -4.98 -17.32
C PHE A 219 9.49 -4.74 -18.82
N THR A 220 10.35 -5.23 -19.70
CA THR A 220 10.23 -5.05 -21.16
C THR A 220 9.12 -5.93 -21.73
N ALA A 221 9.05 -7.17 -21.28
CA ALA A 221 8.12 -8.17 -21.81
C ALA A 221 6.68 -8.01 -21.28
N LEU A 222 6.48 -7.18 -20.25
CA LEU A 222 5.17 -6.85 -19.70
C LEU A 222 4.92 -5.34 -19.85
N PRO A 223 4.39 -4.88 -21.00
CA PRO A 223 4.17 -3.45 -21.25
C PRO A 223 3.07 -2.88 -20.34
N GLY A 224 3.14 -1.58 -20.07
CA GLY A 224 2.13 -0.86 -19.30
C GLY A 224 2.39 -0.83 -17.78
N LEU A 225 3.51 -1.37 -17.32
CA LEU A 225 3.93 -1.18 -15.93
C LEU A 225 4.23 0.30 -15.65
N PRO A 226 3.84 0.82 -14.47
CA PRO A 226 3.99 2.23 -14.11
C PRO A 226 5.44 2.62 -13.74
N ALA A 227 6.31 1.65 -13.57
CA ALA A 227 7.72 1.85 -13.26
C ALA A 227 8.63 1.37 -14.39
N THR A 228 9.79 2.01 -14.54
CA THR A 228 10.83 1.63 -15.49
C THR A 228 12.04 1.05 -14.76
N CYS A 229 12.63 0.00 -15.32
CA CYS A 229 13.87 -0.57 -14.80
C CYS A 229 15.08 0.12 -15.45
N ARG A 230 15.98 0.68 -14.65
CA ARG A 230 17.19 1.38 -15.05
C ARG A 230 18.43 0.61 -14.61
N LEU A 231 19.38 0.44 -15.49
CA LEU A 231 20.66 -0.19 -15.18
C LEU A 231 21.75 0.88 -15.15
N GLY A 232 22.48 0.97 -14.06
CA GLY A 232 23.66 1.82 -13.89
C GLY A 232 24.96 1.02 -13.95
N SER A 233 26.02 1.62 -14.44
CA SER A 233 27.35 1.06 -14.40
C SER A 233 28.10 1.52 -13.13
N TYR A 234 29.21 0.86 -12.83
CA TYR A 234 30.10 1.20 -11.72
C TYR A 234 30.46 2.69 -11.60
N LEU A 235 30.55 3.41 -12.71
CA LEU A 235 30.89 4.84 -12.75
C LEU A 235 29.67 5.77 -12.61
N THR A 236 28.48 5.23 -12.64
CA THR A 236 27.24 6.01 -12.55
C THR A 236 26.36 5.42 -11.47
N TYR A 237 26.45 5.92 -10.25
CA TYR A 237 25.68 5.46 -9.07
C TYR A 237 24.17 5.60 -9.23
N LEU A 238 23.66 5.96 -10.41
CA LEU A 238 22.24 6.32 -10.59
C LEU A 238 21.76 7.36 -9.56
N ALA A 239 22.70 8.26 -9.16
CA ALA A 239 22.39 9.41 -8.35
C ALA A 239 21.67 10.48 -9.19
N GLY A 240 20.90 11.35 -8.53
CA GLY A 240 20.11 12.38 -9.21
C GLY A 240 18.82 11.84 -9.83
N SER A 241 18.35 10.67 -9.42
CA SER A 241 17.03 10.18 -9.76
C SER A 241 15.96 11.03 -9.06
N THR A 242 15.06 11.64 -9.82
CA THR A 242 13.95 12.45 -9.29
C THR A 242 12.72 11.62 -8.93
N ASN A 243 12.76 10.31 -9.18
CA ASN A 243 11.63 9.40 -9.04
C ASN A 243 12.06 7.98 -8.61
N ALA A 244 13.03 7.88 -7.70
CA ALA A 244 13.52 6.60 -7.21
C ALA A 244 12.43 5.86 -6.40
N MET A 245 12.03 4.69 -6.88
CA MET A 245 11.11 3.78 -6.19
C MET A 245 11.84 2.52 -5.70
N GLY A 246 12.90 2.10 -6.36
CA GLY A 246 13.70 0.96 -5.98
C GLY A 246 15.18 1.19 -6.26
N TYR A 247 16.04 0.64 -5.39
CA TYR A 247 17.48 0.71 -5.56
C TYR A 247 18.17 -0.55 -5.05
N HIS A 248 19.01 -1.16 -5.90
CA HIS A 248 19.83 -2.31 -5.54
C HIS A 248 21.29 -2.03 -5.87
N ASP A 249 22.21 -2.27 -4.93
CA ASP A 249 23.63 -2.20 -5.18
C ASP A 249 24.45 -3.15 -4.29
N GLY A 250 25.79 -3.00 -4.35
CA GLY A 250 26.76 -3.75 -3.57
C GLY A 250 27.65 -2.87 -2.67
N PHE A 251 27.30 -1.64 -2.37
CA PHE A 251 28.12 -0.76 -1.53
C PHE A 251 28.30 -1.29 -0.11
N ALA A 252 29.47 -1.12 0.45
CA ALA A 252 29.71 -1.34 1.87
C ALA A 252 29.16 -0.18 2.72
N ALA A 253 29.31 1.03 2.23
CA ALA A 253 28.80 2.25 2.84
C ALA A 253 28.09 3.09 1.78
N LEU A 254 27.00 3.71 2.16
CA LEU A 254 26.16 4.52 1.27
C LEU A 254 26.96 5.73 0.79
N PRO A 255 27.17 5.90 -0.51
CA PRO A 255 27.80 7.10 -1.07
C PRO A 255 27.04 8.37 -0.73
N ALA A 256 27.78 9.47 -0.53
CA ALA A 256 27.17 10.77 -0.22
C ALA A 256 26.20 11.25 -1.30
N GLU A 257 26.51 10.96 -2.56
CA GLU A 257 25.70 11.34 -3.72
C GLU A 257 24.31 10.66 -3.71
N LEU A 258 24.22 9.42 -3.21
CA LEU A 258 22.91 8.74 -3.04
C LEU A 258 22.13 9.30 -1.87
N ARG A 259 22.81 9.81 -0.83
CA ARG A 259 22.17 10.43 0.33
C ARG A 259 21.50 11.77 -0.02
N THR A 260 22.06 12.53 -0.95
CA THR A 260 21.69 13.94 -1.18
C THR A 260 21.00 14.20 -2.51
N ASN A 261 21.27 13.39 -3.54
CA ASN A 261 20.90 13.73 -4.92
C ASN A 261 19.68 12.95 -5.43
N ASN A 262 19.24 11.90 -4.75
CA ASN A 262 18.05 11.16 -5.13
C ASN A 262 16.79 11.68 -4.44
N VAL A 263 15.70 11.74 -5.17
CA VAL A 263 14.35 11.93 -4.62
C VAL A 263 13.70 10.57 -4.50
N TRP A 264 13.48 10.16 -3.26
CA TRP A 264 12.82 8.91 -2.90
C TRP A 264 11.31 9.14 -2.87
N LEU A 265 10.59 8.38 -3.66
CA LEU A 265 9.13 8.45 -3.66
C LEU A 265 8.53 7.79 -2.40
N PRO A 266 7.36 8.21 -1.93
CA PRO A 266 6.62 7.44 -0.93
C PRO A 266 6.45 5.99 -1.36
N GLY A 267 6.77 5.04 -0.47
CA GLY A 267 6.82 3.62 -0.79
C GLY A 267 8.15 3.12 -1.38
N ALA A 268 9.15 3.96 -1.56
CA ALA A 268 10.43 3.53 -2.12
C ALA A 268 11.15 2.52 -1.22
N TYR A 269 11.83 1.58 -1.85
CA TYR A 269 12.73 0.63 -1.16
C TYR A 269 14.16 0.80 -1.64
N ALA A 270 15.09 0.46 -0.76
CA ALA A 270 16.50 0.41 -1.14
C ALA A 270 17.26 -0.60 -0.26
N ASP A 271 18.14 -1.34 -0.88
CA ASP A 271 19.00 -2.29 -0.17
C ASP A 271 20.40 -2.41 -0.83
N HIS A 272 21.34 -2.86 -0.03
CA HIS A 272 22.68 -3.10 -0.49
C HIS A 272 23.19 -4.47 0.00
N LEU A 273 23.96 -5.13 -0.85
CA LEU A 273 24.59 -6.39 -0.51
C LEU A 273 25.82 -6.11 0.34
N THR A 274 25.65 -6.16 1.67
CA THR A 274 26.72 -5.94 2.63
C THR A 274 26.58 -6.83 3.87
N SER A 275 27.67 -7.01 4.60
CA SER A 275 27.66 -7.78 5.83
C SER A 275 26.99 -7.00 6.96
N LEU A 276 26.20 -7.70 7.78
CA LEU A 276 25.64 -7.18 9.02
C LEU A 276 24.78 -5.90 8.87
N GLY A 277 24.17 -5.67 7.69
CA GLY A 277 23.30 -4.51 7.47
C GLY A 277 22.04 -4.50 8.34
N GLY A 278 21.67 -5.64 8.92
CA GLY A 278 20.56 -5.80 9.87
C GLY A 278 20.98 -5.78 11.35
N CYS A 279 22.28 -5.65 11.67
CA CYS A 279 22.74 -5.55 13.04
C CYS A 279 22.56 -4.12 13.56
N LEU A 280 21.50 -3.90 14.31
CA LEU A 280 21.16 -2.58 14.83
C LEU A 280 21.55 -2.41 16.30
N PRO A 281 21.83 -1.19 16.77
CA PRO A 281 21.77 0.08 16.03
C PRO A 281 22.99 0.38 15.17
N THR A 282 24.09 -0.34 15.32
CA THR A 282 25.35 -0.07 14.59
C THR A 282 25.98 -1.35 14.08
N ASN A 283 26.50 -1.30 12.86
CA ASN A 283 27.27 -2.37 12.27
C ASN A 283 28.72 -2.34 12.78
N VAL A 284 29.17 -3.44 13.37
CA VAL A 284 30.55 -3.58 13.93
C VAL A 284 31.64 -3.44 12.87
N LEU A 285 31.30 -3.70 11.58
CA LEU A 285 32.22 -3.51 10.45
C LEU A 285 32.23 -2.08 9.91
N LYS A 286 31.51 -1.15 10.53
CA LYS A 286 31.35 0.24 10.09
C LYS A 286 30.81 0.36 8.65
N GLN A 287 30.00 -0.61 8.23
CA GLN A 287 29.25 -0.57 6.98
C GLN A 287 27.87 0.06 7.23
N SER A 288 27.23 0.55 6.19
CA SER A 288 25.85 1.06 6.29
C SER A 288 24.87 -0.04 6.70
N THR A 289 23.83 0.36 7.42
CA THR A 289 22.75 -0.52 7.86
C THR A 289 21.44 -0.14 7.16
N VAL A 290 20.37 -0.90 7.40
CA VAL A 290 19.02 -0.55 6.93
C VAL A 290 18.58 0.85 7.43
N LEU A 291 19.08 1.32 8.58
CA LEU A 291 18.77 2.64 9.13
C LEU A 291 19.25 3.78 8.22
N ASP A 292 20.42 3.62 7.57
CA ASP A 292 20.94 4.61 6.64
C ASP A 292 19.99 4.83 5.46
N TRP A 293 19.36 3.77 4.95
CA TRP A 293 18.36 3.87 3.90
C TRP A 293 17.05 4.53 4.36
N MET A 294 16.62 4.22 5.60
CA MET A 294 15.43 4.86 6.18
C MET A 294 15.62 6.37 6.36
N GLU A 295 16.85 6.80 6.75
CA GLU A 295 17.20 8.22 6.92
C GLU A 295 17.19 9.00 5.61
N VAL A 296 17.59 8.40 4.49
CA VAL A 296 17.60 9.08 3.19
C VAL A 296 16.24 9.07 2.50
N GLY A 297 15.25 8.38 3.04
CA GLY A 297 13.87 8.43 2.55
C GLY A 297 13.29 7.11 2.04
N ALA A 298 13.99 5.99 2.13
CA ALA A 298 13.39 4.70 1.86
C ALA A 298 12.26 4.38 2.86
N THR A 299 11.23 3.69 2.39
CA THR A 299 10.10 3.20 3.19
C THR A 299 10.39 1.80 3.74
N ALA A 300 11.19 1.02 3.01
CA ALA A 300 11.64 -0.30 3.44
C ALA A 300 13.06 -0.61 2.97
N SER A 301 13.74 -1.50 3.71
CA SER A 301 15.09 -1.97 3.41
C SER A 301 15.30 -3.38 3.95
N TYR A 302 16.35 -4.04 3.48
CA TYR A 302 16.75 -5.38 3.91
C TYR A 302 18.22 -5.39 4.32
N GLY A 303 18.54 -6.15 5.38
CA GLY A 303 19.90 -6.39 5.82
C GLY A 303 20.01 -7.73 6.54
N THR A 304 21.24 -8.25 6.66
CA THR A 304 21.48 -9.51 7.39
C THR A 304 21.97 -9.25 8.80
N VAL A 305 21.52 -10.05 9.75
CA VAL A 305 21.89 -9.93 11.20
C VAL A 305 23.15 -10.73 11.57
N ALA A 306 23.64 -11.56 10.65
CA ALA A 306 24.89 -12.30 10.77
C ALA A 306 25.64 -12.23 9.44
N GLU A 307 26.92 -12.60 9.40
CA GLU A 307 27.72 -12.60 8.18
C GLU A 307 27.11 -13.51 7.10
N PRO A 308 26.58 -12.95 5.99
CA PRO A 308 25.90 -13.75 4.99
C PRO A 308 26.86 -14.38 3.99
N CYS A 309 28.11 -13.92 3.93
CA CYS A 309 29.01 -14.08 2.79
C CYS A 309 28.34 -13.59 1.49
N ASN A 310 28.81 -13.97 0.36
CA ASN A 310 28.26 -13.56 -0.93
C ASN A 310 27.30 -14.61 -1.56
N TYR A 311 26.50 -15.26 -0.72
CA TYR A 311 25.47 -16.19 -1.18
C TYR A 311 24.27 -15.41 -1.71
N LEU A 312 23.96 -15.64 -2.98
CA LEU A 312 22.87 -14.94 -3.71
C LEU A 312 21.50 -15.18 -3.06
N GLU A 313 21.29 -16.36 -2.51
CA GLU A 313 20.05 -16.84 -1.89
C GLU A 313 19.67 -16.04 -0.64
N LYS A 314 20.66 -15.42 0.02
CA LYS A 314 20.48 -14.66 1.27
C LYS A 314 20.11 -13.19 1.05
N PHE A 315 20.05 -12.74 -0.20
CA PHE A 315 19.78 -11.35 -0.54
C PHE A 315 18.56 -11.23 -1.45
N PRO A 316 17.82 -10.11 -1.37
CA PRO A 316 16.67 -9.91 -2.23
C PRO A 316 17.00 -10.00 -3.71
N ASP A 317 16.23 -10.82 -4.43
CA ASP A 317 16.26 -10.90 -5.89
C ASP A 317 15.80 -9.55 -6.46
N PRO A 318 16.55 -8.93 -7.37
CA PRO A 318 16.16 -7.69 -8.03
C PRO A 318 14.80 -7.73 -8.73
N LEU A 319 14.30 -8.93 -9.04
CA LEU A 319 12.96 -9.13 -9.60
C LEU A 319 11.84 -8.63 -8.67
N MET A 320 12.13 -8.39 -7.37
CA MET A 320 11.17 -7.77 -6.46
C MET A 320 10.63 -6.43 -6.99
N GLY A 321 11.45 -5.65 -7.69
CA GLY A 321 11.01 -4.39 -8.30
C GLY A 321 9.93 -4.60 -9.37
N PHE A 322 10.00 -5.69 -10.12
CA PHE A 322 8.97 -6.08 -11.09
C PHE A 322 7.67 -6.49 -10.39
N TRP A 323 7.74 -7.30 -9.33
CA TRP A 323 6.54 -7.68 -8.57
C TRP A 323 5.90 -6.45 -7.90
N TYR A 324 6.71 -5.57 -7.34
CA TYR A 324 6.23 -4.32 -6.74
C TYR A 324 5.52 -3.44 -7.77
N ALA A 325 6.09 -3.29 -8.97
CA ALA A 325 5.48 -2.56 -10.08
C ALA A 325 4.17 -3.20 -10.61
N ARG A 326 3.98 -4.51 -10.38
CA ARG A 326 2.72 -5.22 -10.67
C ARG A 326 1.63 -4.97 -9.62
N GLY A 327 1.99 -4.39 -8.46
CA GLY A 327 1.04 -4.01 -7.43
C GLY A 327 1.07 -4.86 -6.15
N PHE A 328 2.02 -5.79 -6.00
CA PHE A 328 2.27 -6.44 -4.70
C PHE A 328 2.67 -5.40 -3.64
N THR A 329 2.42 -5.67 -2.36
CA THR A 329 2.98 -4.86 -1.30
C THR A 329 4.49 -4.99 -1.27
N ILE A 330 5.17 -3.99 -0.70
CA ILE A 330 6.62 -4.05 -0.53
C ILE A 330 7.03 -5.25 0.36
N GLY A 331 6.19 -5.59 1.36
CA GLY A 331 6.41 -6.76 2.22
C GLY A 331 6.32 -8.07 1.48
N GLU A 332 5.31 -8.25 0.62
CA GLU A 332 5.20 -9.42 -0.25
C GLU A 332 6.37 -9.51 -1.22
N ALA A 333 6.74 -8.38 -1.84
CA ALA A 333 7.86 -8.33 -2.79
C ALA A 333 9.19 -8.74 -2.14
N TYR A 334 9.48 -8.27 -0.93
CA TYR A 334 10.67 -8.71 -0.17
C TYR A 334 10.58 -10.18 0.26
N ALA A 335 9.43 -10.63 0.76
CA ALA A 335 9.26 -12.02 1.19
C ALA A 335 9.43 -13.02 0.02
N MET A 336 8.96 -12.66 -1.19
CA MET A 336 9.19 -13.43 -2.41
C MET A 336 10.62 -13.33 -2.94
N ALA A 337 11.39 -12.30 -2.53
CA ALA A 337 12.69 -12.03 -3.11
C ALA A 337 13.84 -12.77 -2.45
N VAL A 338 13.71 -13.20 -1.20
CA VAL A 338 14.80 -13.84 -0.45
C VAL A 338 14.56 -15.34 -0.38
N GLU A 339 15.43 -16.11 -1.04
CA GLU A 339 15.32 -17.57 -1.11
C GLU A 339 15.64 -18.24 0.25
N ALA A 340 16.67 -17.76 0.93
CA ALA A 340 17.09 -18.24 2.25
C ALA A 340 17.08 -17.08 3.27
N PRO A 341 15.92 -16.72 3.83
CA PRO A 341 15.75 -15.54 4.66
C PRO A 341 16.30 -15.67 6.10
N TYR A 342 16.83 -16.80 6.50
CA TYR A 342 17.22 -17.14 7.88
C TYR A 342 17.93 -15.99 8.62
N GLN A 343 18.90 -15.33 7.98
CA GLN A 343 19.64 -14.21 8.55
C GLN A 343 18.99 -12.84 8.28
N GLY A 344 17.79 -12.83 7.69
CA GLY A 344 17.15 -11.62 7.17
C GLY A 344 16.51 -10.74 8.25
N LEU A 345 16.82 -9.46 8.21
CA LEU A 345 16.05 -8.40 8.84
C LEU A 345 15.33 -7.63 7.76
N PHE A 346 14.00 -7.72 7.75
CA PHE A 346 13.14 -6.88 6.93
C PHE A 346 12.75 -5.65 7.74
N ALA A 347 13.09 -4.46 7.26
CA ALA A 347 12.88 -3.20 7.98
C ALA A 347 11.97 -2.25 7.20
N GLY A 348 11.11 -1.50 7.91
CA GLY A 348 10.23 -0.50 7.35
C GLY A 348 8.75 -0.87 7.37
N ASP A 349 7.96 -0.25 6.50
CA ASP A 349 6.52 -0.45 6.38
C ASP A 349 6.19 -1.49 5.30
N PRO A 350 5.72 -2.71 5.67
CA PRO A 350 5.43 -3.76 4.69
C PRO A 350 4.17 -3.51 3.84
N LEU A 351 3.31 -2.59 4.23
CA LEU A 351 2.02 -2.38 3.57
C LEU A 351 2.06 -1.42 2.38
N ALA A 352 3.18 -0.72 2.15
CA ALA A 352 3.30 0.20 1.02
C ALA A 352 3.00 -0.52 -0.30
N ALA A 353 2.05 0.01 -1.10
CA ALA A 353 1.59 -0.57 -2.37
C ALA A 353 1.19 0.52 -3.37
N PRO A 354 2.16 1.30 -3.90
CA PRO A 354 1.87 2.43 -4.77
C PRO A 354 1.18 2.03 -6.08
N PHE A 355 1.38 0.80 -6.53
CA PHE A 355 0.88 0.32 -7.81
C PHE A 355 -0.31 -0.66 -7.70
N ALA A 356 -0.89 -0.80 -6.52
CA ALA A 356 -2.08 -1.63 -6.32
C ALA A 356 -3.34 -0.93 -6.86
N ALA A 357 -4.09 -1.61 -7.73
CA ALA A 357 -5.28 -1.10 -8.41
C ALA A 357 -6.49 -2.01 -8.15
N GLY A 358 -6.96 -2.06 -6.90
CA GLY A 358 -8.13 -2.88 -6.57
C GLY A 358 -9.43 -2.40 -7.23
N PRO A 359 -10.44 -3.27 -7.37
CA PRO A 359 -11.77 -2.94 -7.88
C PRO A 359 -12.48 -1.90 -7.01
N VAL A 360 -13.53 -1.29 -7.51
CA VAL A 360 -14.32 -0.29 -6.78
C VAL A 360 -15.59 -0.93 -6.25
N VAL A 361 -15.86 -0.80 -4.95
CA VAL A 361 -17.13 -1.22 -4.34
C VAL A 361 -18.23 -0.21 -4.68
N THR A 362 -19.32 -0.69 -5.29
CA THR A 362 -20.45 0.10 -5.78
C THR A 362 -21.77 -0.49 -5.30
N ASN A 363 -22.88 0.20 -5.58
CA ASN A 363 -24.25 -0.28 -5.36
C ASN A 363 -24.49 -0.86 -3.96
N LEU A 364 -23.93 -0.19 -2.94
CA LEU A 364 -24.14 -0.58 -1.56
C LEU A 364 -25.50 -0.06 -1.09
N SER A 365 -26.37 -0.98 -0.61
CA SER A 365 -27.72 -0.65 -0.14
C SER A 365 -27.77 0.02 1.23
N LEU A 366 -26.65 0.03 1.97
CA LEU A 366 -26.55 0.65 3.28
C LEU A 366 -26.02 2.08 3.18
N ALA A 367 -26.64 2.97 3.95
CA ALA A 367 -26.15 4.32 4.18
C ALA A 367 -25.38 4.41 5.51
N PRO A 368 -24.46 5.39 5.67
CA PRO A 368 -23.82 5.66 6.94
C PRO A 368 -24.84 5.95 8.05
N ASN A 369 -24.67 5.29 9.18
CA ASN A 369 -25.51 5.40 10.38
C ASN A 369 -26.92 4.77 10.24
N ASP A 370 -27.17 3.91 9.26
CA ASP A 370 -28.39 3.11 9.23
C ASP A 370 -28.52 2.31 10.52
N ILE A 371 -29.76 2.20 11.00
CA ILE A 371 -30.09 1.40 12.19
C ILE A 371 -30.57 0.03 11.71
N LEU A 372 -29.86 -1.01 12.15
CA LEU A 372 -30.13 -2.38 11.79
C LEU A 372 -30.60 -3.18 13.00
N ALA A 373 -31.55 -4.08 12.82
CA ALA A 373 -32.03 -5.01 13.82
C ALA A 373 -32.40 -6.35 13.18
N GLY A 374 -32.17 -7.46 13.90
CA GLY A 374 -32.48 -8.81 13.39
C GLY A 374 -31.63 -9.16 12.18
N THR A 375 -32.26 -9.63 11.12
CA THR A 375 -31.56 -9.98 9.87
C THR A 375 -31.78 -8.88 8.83
N ALA A 376 -30.69 -8.18 8.47
CA ALA A 376 -30.69 -7.14 7.46
C ALA A 376 -30.24 -7.69 6.11
N THR A 377 -30.89 -7.29 5.02
CA THR A 377 -30.44 -7.64 3.66
C THR A 377 -29.48 -6.57 3.15
N VAL A 378 -28.28 -6.98 2.81
CA VAL A 378 -27.24 -6.11 2.26
C VAL A 378 -27.01 -6.46 0.79
N GLN A 379 -27.16 -5.48 -0.11
CA GLN A 379 -26.79 -5.59 -1.50
C GLN A 379 -25.51 -4.79 -1.75
N VAL A 380 -24.56 -5.37 -2.46
CA VAL A 380 -23.27 -4.77 -2.75
C VAL A 380 -22.75 -5.29 -4.08
N ALA A 381 -22.03 -4.46 -4.82
CA ALA A 381 -21.34 -4.85 -6.03
C ALA A 381 -19.92 -4.30 -6.07
N ALA A 382 -19.06 -4.93 -6.87
CA ALA A 382 -17.73 -4.46 -7.17
C ALA A 382 -17.49 -4.49 -8.68
N VAL A 383 -16.83 -3.45 -9.19
CA VAL A 383 -16.48 -3.30 -10.60
C VAL A 383 -14.99 -3.06 -10.77
N ALA A 384 -14.45 -3.44 -11.93
CA ALA A 384 -13.06 -3.11 -12.25
C ALA A 384 -12.85 -1.59 -12.23
N ARG A 385 -11.68 -1.17 -11.76
CA ARG A 385 -11.19 0.20 -11.99
C ARG A 385 -10.81 0.34 -13.47
N THR A 386 -10.83 1.55 -14.01
CA THR A 386 -10.37 1.81 -15.40
C THR A 386 -8.96 1.24 -15.58
N ASN A 387 -8.76 0.40 -16.58
CA ASN A 387 -7.54 -0.35 -16.85
C ASN A 387 -7.10 -1.33 -15.73
N GLY A 388 -7.94 -1.60 -14.75
CA GLY A 388 -7.72 -2.60 -13.70
C GLY A 388 -8.27 -3.97 -14.05
N ALA A 389 -7.88 -4.99 -13.30
CA ALA A 389 -8.47 -6.32 -13.41
C ALA A 389 -9.89 -6.36 -12.79
N PRO A 390 -10.78 -7.24 -13.29
CA PRO A 390 -12.13 -7.41 -12.75
C PRO A 390 -12.12 -7.88 -11.29
N ALA A 391 -13.19 -7.54 -10.55
CA ALA A 391 -13.40 -8.02 -9.20
C ALA A 391 -13.61 -9.54 -9.20
N ALA A 392 -12.88 -10.26 -8.33
CA ALA A 392 -13.01 -11.71 -8.18
C ALA A 392 -13.43 -12.16 -6.77
N ALA A 393 -13.35 -11.28 -5.80
CA ALA A 393 -13.85 -11.58 -4.46
C ALA A 393 -14.40 -10.32 -3.79
N LEU A 394 -15.39 -10.54 -2.92
CA LEU A 394 -16.02 -9.50 -2.12
C LEU A 394 -16.19 -10.05 -0.70
N ASP A 395 -15.44 -9.47 0.23
CA ASP A 395 -15.42 -9.87 1.63
C ASP A 395 -16.11 -8.82 2.51
N LEU A 396 -16.74 -9.27 3.59
CA LEU A 396 -17.30 -8.43 4.64
C LEU A 396 -16.50 -8.61 5.92
N TYR A 397 -16.13 -7.48 6.52
CA TYR A 397 -15.58 -7.40 7.87
C TYR A 397 -16.55 -6.62 8.75
N VAL A 398 -16.70 -7.04 10.00
CA VAL A 398 -17.46 -6.34 11.04
C VAL A 398 -16.48 -5.96 12.15
N ASP A 399 -16.38 -4.68 12.44
CA ASP A 399 -15.42 -4.12 13.41
C ASP A 399 -13.97 -4.59 13.19
N GLY A 400 -13.59 -4.75 11.91
CA GLY A 400 -12.26 -5.19 11.51
C GLY A 400 -12.03 -6.70 11.58
N ARG A 401 -13.01 -7.51 12.01
CA ARG A 401 -12.95 -8.98 11.98
C ARG A 401 -13.60 -9.52 10.71
N PHE A 402 -12.95 -10.49 10.10
CA PHE A 402 -13.52 -11.17 8.93
C PHE A 402 -14.85 -11.85 9.30
N HIS A 403 -15.91 -11.48 8.60
CA HIS A 403 -17.23 -12.01 8.84
C HIS A 403 -17.63 -13.06 7.81
N ALA A 404 -17.53 -12.72 6.51
CA ALA A 404 -17.90 -13.62 5.44
C ALA A 404 -17.30 -13.22 4.09
N ASN A 405 -17.11 -14.21 3.21
CA ASN A 405 -16.98 -13.97 1.78
C ASN A 405 -18.37 -13.91 1.17
N LEU A 406 -18.74 -12.75 0.65
CA LEU A 406 -20.08 -12.49 0.08
C LEU A 406 -20.21 -13.01 -1.34
N ALA A 407 -19.15 -12.93 -2.11
CA ALA A 407 -19.07 -13.45 -3.48
C ALA A 407 -17.62 -13.75 -3.85
N ALA A 408 -17.40 -14.84 -4.57
CA ALA A 408 -16.12 -15.20 -5.13
C ALA A 408 -16.25 -15.69 -6.56
N ALA A 409 -15.31 -15.27 -7.41
CA ALA A 409 -15.09 -15.82 -8.73
C ALA A 409 -13.86 -16.72 -8.69
N ALA A 410 -13.95 -17.90 -9.26
CA ALA A 410 -12.84 -18.82 -9.38
C ALA A 410 -12.75 -19.32 -10.83
N PRO A 411 -11.62 -19.88 -11.26
CA PRO A 411 -11.55 -20.60 -12.52
C PRO A 411 -12.63 -21.67 -12.59
N LEU A 412 -13.41 -21.70 -13.68
CA LEU A 412 -14.48 -22.68 -13.84
C LEU A 412 -13.98 -23.96 -14.50
N THR A 413 -14.39 -25.09 -13.96
CA THR A 413 -14.16 -26.39 -14.57
C THR A 413 -14.62 -26.40 -16.01
N GLY A 414 -13.77 -26.84 -16.92
CA GLY A 414 -14.03 -26.88 -18.35
C GLY A 414 -13.59 -25.62 -19.11
N ASN A 415 -13.16 -24.55 -18.45
CA ASN A 415 -12.53 -23.43 -19.15
C ASN A 415 -11.19 -23.90 -19.77
N ALA A 416 -10.90 -23.43 -20.97
CA ALA A 416 -9.67 -23.76 -21.69
C ALA A 416 -8.71 -22.56 -21.71
N LEU A 417 -7.49 -22.79 -21.24
CA LEU A 417 -6.37 -21.87 -21.42
C LEU A 417 -5.52 -22.35 -22.59
N SER A 418 -5.11 -21.46 -23.47
CA SER A 418 -4.20 -21.82 -24.56
C SER A 418 -3.18 -20.75 -24.86
N VAL A 419 -2.01 -21.18 -25.33
CA VAL A 419 -0.98 -20.34 -25.93
C VAL A 419 -0.66 -20.84 -27.31
N VAL A 420 -0.39 -19.91 -28.23
CA VAL A 420 0.03 -20.18 -29.61
C VAL A 420 1.39 -19.54 -29.82
N VAL A 421 2.40 -20.34 -30.16
CA VAL A 421 3.75 -19.85 -30.45
C VAL A 421 4.11 -20.29 -31.85
N ALA A 422 4.45 -19.33 -32.74
CA ALA A 422 4.80 -19.61 -34.14
C ALA A 422 3.76 -20.48 -34.87
N GLY A 423 2.44 -20.27 -34.54
CA GLY A 423 1.34 -21.02 -35.12
C GLY A 423 1.04 -22.40 -34.49
N ARG A 424 1.80 -22.83 -33.49
CA ARG A 424 1.60 -24.07 -32.76
C ARG A 424 0.82 -23.79 -31.46
N THR A 425 -0.28 -24.50 -31.24
CA THR A 425 -1.18 -24.34 -30.09
C THR A 425 -0.94 -25.39 -29.03
N ASN A 426 -0.73 -24.94 -27.76
CA ASN A 426 -0.76 -25.78 -26.59
C ASN A 426 -1.89 -25.30 -25.68
N ALA A 427 -2.66 -26.22 -25.08
CA ALA A 427 -3.82 -25.92 -24.29
C ALA A 427 -3.94 -26.81 -23.05
N ALA A 428 -4.56 -26.28 -22.01
CA ALA A 428 -4.97 -27.00 -20.81
C ALA A 428 -6.40 -26.63 -20.44
N THR A 429 -7.15 -27.60 -19.90
CA THR A 429 -8.53 -27.40 -19.42
C THR A 429 -8.50 -27.30 -17.90
N VAL A 430 -9.20 -26.33 -17.37
CA VAL A 430 -9.36 -26.13 -15.91
C VAL A 430 -10.11 -27.32 -15.31
N GLY A 431 -9.51 -27.96 -14.34
CA GLY A 431 -10.08 -29.04 -13.56
C GLY A 431 -11.00 -28.57 -12.44
N SER A 432 -11.68 -29.52 -11.80
CA SER A 432 -12.51 -29.23 -10.63
C SER A 432 -11.66 -28.81 -9.43
N GLY A 433 -11.91 -27.62 -8.89
CA GLY A 433 -11.18 -27.07 -7.75
C GLY A 433 -9.82 -26.44 -8.07
N ASP A 434 -9.45 -26.34 -9.35
CA ASP A 434 -8.22 -25.67 -9.73
C ASP A 434 -8.24 -24.20 -9.28
N THR A 435 -7.14 -23.77 -8.66
CA THR A 435 -6.84 -22.35 -8.47
C THR A 435 -6.34 -21.73 -9.78
N LEU A 436 -6.25 -20.39 -9.84
CA LEU A 436 -5.65 -19.72 -10.98
C LEU A 436 -4.22 -20.21 -11.23
N TYR A 437 -3.42 -20.35 -10.18
CA TYR A 437 -2.06 -20.87 -10.28
C TYR A 437 -2.02 -22.31 -10.84
N ALA A 438 -2.90 -23.20 -10.33
CA ALA A 438 -2.99 -24.56 -10.83
C ALA A 438 -3.34 -24.61 -12.33
N ALA A 439 -4.29 -23.78 -12.77
CA ALA A 439 -4.70 -23.69 -14.18
C ALA A 439 -3.52 -23.23 -15.07
N VAL A 440 -2.78 -22.20 -14.65
CA VAL A 440 -1.59 -21.70 -15.38
C VAL A 440 -0.46 -22.73 -15.37
N SER A 441 -0.25 -23.44 -14.24
CA SER A 441 0.75 -24.50 -14.11
C SER A 441 0.45 -25.69 -15.02
N ASN A 442 -0.83 -26.08 -15.13
CA ASN A 442 -1.27 -27.13 -16.04
C ASN A 442 -1.02 -26.75 -17.52
N LEU A 443 -1.21 -25.48 -17.87
CA LEU A 443 -0.86 -24.98 -19.21
C LEU A 443 0.66 -25.03 -19.45
N ALA A 444 1.47 -24.64 -18.47
CA ALA A 444 2.94 -24.75 -18.57
C ALA A 444 3.36 -26.19 -18.76
N ALA A 445 2.77 -27.13 -18.02
CA ALA A 445 3.02 -28.57 -18.19
C ALA A 445 2.63 -29.07 -19.58
N ALA A 446 1.52 -28.61 -20.15
CA ALA A 446 1.10 -28.96 -21.52
C ALA A 446 2.08 -28.47 -22.58
N VAL A 447 2.62 -27.23 -22.43
CA VAL A 447 3.68 -26.71 -23.33
C VAL A 447 4.94 -27.56 -23.24
N ASN A 448 5.37 -27.88 -22.00
CA ASN A 448 6.61 -28.63 -21.77
C ASN A 448 6.50 -30.11 -22.16
N ALA A 449 5.31 -30.67 -22.19
CA ALA A 449 5.08 -32.04 -22.67
C ALA A 449 5.04 -32.17 -24.21
N ASP A 450 4.89 -31.03 -24.90
CA ASP A 450 4.84 -31.02 -26.37
C ASP A 450 6.25 -31.09 -26.98
N THR A 451 6.66 -32.24 -27.42
CA THR A 451 7.99 -32.48 -28.04
C THR A 451 8.25 -31.66 -29.31
N GLY A 452 7.20 -31.09 -29.91
CA GLY A 452 7.32 -30.20 -31.08
C GLY A 452 7.32 -28.73 -30.71
N SER A 453 7.20 -28.37 -29.42
CA SER A 453 7.30 -26.99 -28.93
C SER A 453 8.73 -26.46 -29.15
N VAL A 454 8.83 -25.21 -29.58
CA VAL A 454 10.10 -24.48 -29.68
C VAL A 454 10.40 -23.70 -28.44
N VAL A 455 9.47 -23.67 -27.45
CA VAL A 455 9.59 -22.98 -26.19
C VAL A 455 9.36 -23.94 -25.03
N SER A 456 10.00 -23.66 -23.91
CA SER A 456 9.60 -24.15 -22.61
C SER A 456 8.72 -23.10 -21.89
N ALA A 457 7.97 -23.55 -20.87
CA ALA A 457 7.07 -22.70 -20.10
C ALA A 457 7.35 -22.83 -18.61
N ARG A 458 7.26 -21.70 -17.89
CA ARG A 458 7.34 -21.63 -16.44
C ARG A 458 6.12 -20.88 -15.91
N ALA A 459 5.44 -21.41 -14.91
CA ALA A 459 4.29 -20.79 -14.30
C ALA A 459 4.70 -20.05 -13.02
N TYR A 460 4.20 -18.80 -12.85
CA TYR A 460 4.40 -17.95 -11.68
C TYR A 460 3.06 -17.29 -11.33
N GLY A 461 2.36 -17.77 -10.31
CA GLY A 461 1.07 -17.23 -9.95
C GLY A 461 0.06 -17.23 -11.11
N ASP A 462 -0.25 -16.08 -11.64
CA ASP A 462 -1.11 -15.84 -12.82
C ASP A 462 -0.33 -15.65 -14.14
N ARG A 463 0.99 -15.76 -14.08
CA ARG A 463 1.88 -15.46 -15.20
C ARG A 463 2.51 -16.72 -15.77
N LEU A 464 2.52 -16.82 -17.08
CA LEU A 464 3.25 -17.83 -17.82
C LEU A 464 4.43 -17.16 -18.52
N GLU A 465 5.65 -17.63 -18.25
CA GLU A 465 6.86 -17.21 -18.98
C GLU A 465 7.22 -18.28 -20.01
N LEU A 466 7.31 -17.87 -21.26
CA LEU A 466 7.72 -18.71 -22.40
C LEU A 466 9.15 -18.38 -22.77
N VAL A 467 10.00 -19.38 -22.85
CA VAL A 467 11.43 -19.27 -23.15
C VAL A 467 11.75 -20.09 -24.39
N TYR A 468 12.37 -19.48 -25.40
CA TYR A 468 12.81 -20.19 -26.63
C TYR A 468 13.94 -21.16 -26.29
N GLU A 469 13.80 -22.41 -26.71
CA GLU A 469 14.72 -23.48 -26.33
C GLU A 469 16.08 -23.39 -27.01
N ASN A 470 16.14 -22.92 -28.25
CA ASN A 470 17.37 -22.89 -29.03
C ASN A 470 18.07 -21.54 -28.93
N PHE A 471 19.38 -21.56 -28.74
CA PHE A 471 20.20 -20.34 -28.76
C PHE A 471 20.45 -19.87 -30.19
N SER A 472 19.46 -19.26 -30.83
CA SER A 472 19.62 -18.73 -32.18
C SER A 472 18.70 -17.52 -32.40
N PRO A 473 19.07 -16.63 -33.34
CA PRO A 473 18.23 -15.51 -33.75
C PRO A 473 16.84 -15.90 -34.27
N ALA A 474 16.62 -17.17 -34.61
CA ALA A 474 15.34 -17.66 -35.11
C ALA A 474 14.23 -17.58 -34.06
N GLY A 475 14.59 -17.46 -32.77
CA GLY A 475 13.63 -17.23 -31.69
C GLY A 475 13.19 -15.77 -31.54
N ASP A 476 13.92 -14.82 -32.10
CA ASP A 476 13.62 -13.40 -31.95
C ASP A 476 12.28 -13.04 -32.61
N HIS A 477 11.45 -12.34 -31.88
CA HIS A 477 10.16 -11.84 -32.39
C HIS A 477 9.19 -12.92 -32.92
N LEU A 478 9.34 -14.18 -32.52
CA LEU A 478 8.33 -15.19 -32.82
C LEU A 478 6.98 -14.77 -32.30
N PRO A 479 5.91 -14.84 -33.11
CA PRO A 479 4.60 -14.43 -32.67
C PRO A 479 4.06 -15.33 -31.56
N VAL A 480 3.52 -14.69 -30.53
CA VAL A 480 2.89 -15.34 -29.38
C VAL A 480 1.49 -14.77 -29.19
N SER A 481 0.52 -15.62 -29.02
CA SER A 481 -0.81 -15.23 -28.59
C SER A 481 -1.32 -16.19 -27.51
N ALA A 482 -2.26 -15.70 -26.72
CA ALA A 482 -2.88 -16.48 -25.68
C ALA A 482 -4.40 -16.21 -25.66
N SER A 483 -5.15 -17.20 -25.23
CA SER A 483 -6.60 -17.08 -25.05
C SER A 483 -7.07 -17.87 -23.84
N ALA A 484 -8.20 -17.41 -23.28
CA ALA A 484 -8.97 -18.15 -22.31
C ALA A 484 -10.40 -18.29 -22.84
N ALA A 485 -10.82 -19.53 -23.08
CA ALA A 485 -12.15 -19.83 -23.59
C ALA A 485 -13.03 -20.38 -22.47
N THR A 486 -14.24 -19.85 -22.36
CA THR A 486 -15.26 -20.41 -21.47
C THR A 486 -15.90 -21.63 -22.09
N GLY A 487 -16.06 -22.71 -21.30
CA GLY A 487 -17.01 -23.74 -21.64
C GLY A 487 -18.45 -23.19 -21.72
N THR A 488 -19.36 -23.89 -22.35
CA THR A 488 -20.74 -23.46 -22.55
C THR A 488 -21.41 -23.06 -21.22
N ALA A 489 -21.95 -21.84 -21.17
CA ALA A 489 -22.85 -21.33 -20.14
C ALA A 489 -22.30 -21.10 -18.72
N SER A 490 -21.04 -20.82 -18.54
CA SER A 490 -20.53 -20.51 -17.21
C SER A 490 -20.56 -19.00 -16.90
N ALA A 491 -20.91 -18.66 -15.66
CA ALA A 491 -20.93 -17.29 -15.16
C ALA A 491 -19.54 -16.68 -14.99
N LEU A 492 -18.47 -17.48 -15.11
CA LEU A 492 -17.09 -17.07 -14.85
C LEU A 492 -16.19 -17.47 -16.03
N ALA A 493 -15.18 -16.68 -16.27
CA ALA A 493 -14.16 -16.93 -17.28
C ALA A 493 -12.77 -16.58 -16.75
N LEU A 494 -11.75 -17.26 -17.29
CA LEU A 494 -10.38 -16.77 -17.22
C LEU A 494 -10.20 -15.68 -18.27
N GLY A 495 -9.70 -14.53 -17.86
CA GLY A 495 -9.33 -13.45 -18.75
C GLY A 495 -7.83 -13.52 -19.06
N VAL A 496 -7.45 -13.09 -20.26
CA VAL A 496 -6.05 -12.79 -20.59
C VAL A 496 -5.83 -11.32 -20.32
N GLY A 497 -4.92 -10.99 -19.37
CA GLY A 497 -4.59 -9.63 -19.03
C GLY A 497 -3.62 -9.00 -20.04
N LEU A 498 -2.38 -8.86 -19.67
CA LEU A 498 -1.33 -8.38 -20.57
C LEU A 498 -0.58 -9.59 -21.13
N ALA A 499 -0.61 -9.76 -22.45
CA ALA A 499 0.17 -10.76 -23.14
C ALA A 499 1.18 -10.06 -24.04
N GLY A 500 2.43 -10.49 -23.96
CA GLY A 500 3.40 -10.17 -25.01
C GLY A 500 2.92 -10.76 -26.33
N THR A 501 3.00 -10.00 -27.41
CA THR A 501 2.58 -10.46 -28.75
C THR A 501 3.66 -11.22 -29.48
N ASN A 502 4.90 -11.11 -29.02
CA ASN A 502 6.07 -11.80 -29.59
C ASN A 502 7.02 -12.26 -28.49
N LEU A 503 7.86 -13.23 -28.82
CA LEU A 503 9.07 -13.49 -28.05
C LEU A 503 10.03 -12.30 -28.21
N TYR A 504 10.55 -11.81 -27.11
CA TYR A 504 11.48 -10.68 -27.10
C TYR A 504 12.92 -11.19 -27.08
N PRO A 505 13.84 -10.59 -27.88
CA PRO A 505 15.26 -10.88 -27.79
C PRO A 505 15.80 -10.41 -26.44
N SER A 506 16.94 -10.96 -26.04
CA SER A 506 17.67 -10.46 -24.89
C SER A 506 17.97 -8.96 -25.03
N VAL A 507 17.79 -8.20 -23.97
CA VAL A 507 18.19 -6.79 -23.89
C VAL A 507 19.68 -6.62 -23.58
N TYR A 508 20.38 -7.71 -23.30
CA TYR A 508 21.79 -7.72 -22.95
C TYR A 508 22.67 -8.12 -24.14
N PRO A 509 23.83 -7.44 -24.33
CA PRO A 509 24.83 -7.91 -25.25
C PRO A 509 25.51 -9.17 -24.70
N ALA A 510 25.82 -10.10 -25.56
CA ALA A 510 26.70 -11.22 -25.23
C ALA A 510 28.03 -10.71 -24.68
N ARG A 511 28.58 -11.36 -23.68
CA ARG A 511 29.77 -10.88 -22.95
C ARG A 511 30.70 -12.03 -22.61
N LYS A 512 31.99 -11.70 -22.45
CA LYS A 512 33.01 -12.62 -21.93
C LYS A 512 33.95 -11.86 -21.01
N ARG A 513 34.13 -12.40 -19.81
CA ARG A 513 35.12 -11.90 -18.84
C ARG A 513 36.48 -12.55 -19.11
N LEU A 514 37.50 -11.72 -19.17
CA LEU A 514 38.87 -12.13 -19.33
C LEU A 514 39.69 -11.70 -18.11
N PHE A 515 40.44 -12.62 -17.56
CA PHE A 515 41.27 -12.36 -16.36
C PHE A 515 42.74 -12.33 -16.73
N LEU A 516 43.48 -11.37 -16.20
CA LEU A 516 44.90 -11.22 -16.36
C LEU A 516 45.56 -10.81 -15.04
N PHE A 517 46.58 -11.53 -14.63
CA PHE A 517 47.37 -11.21 -13.43
C PHE A 517 48.82 -11.69 -13.58
N ALA A 518 49.70 -11.14 -12.75
CA ALA A 518 51.08 -11.60 -12.64
C ALA A 518 51.18 -12.88 -11.82
N HIS A 519 52.20 -13.66 -12.08
CA HIS A 519 52.48 -14.86 -11.31
C HIS A 519 52.86 -14.50 -9.85
N THR A 520 52.41 -15.28 -8.88
CA THR A 520 52.63 -15.07 -7.45
C THR A 520 54.10 -15.06 -7.03
N ASN A 521 54.97 -15.59 -7.84
CA ASN A 521 56.45 -15.61 -7.60
C ASN A 521 57.15 -14.30 -8.01
N GLU A 522 56.44 -13.34 -8.61
CA GLU A 522 56.98 -12.03 -8.93
C GLU A 522 57.08 -11.16 -7.69
N ALA A 523 58.17 -10.41 -7.57
CA ALA A 523 58.38 -9.50 -6.46
C ALA A 523 57.37 -8.35 -6.39
N ASP A 524 56.79 -8.00 -7.55
CA ASP A 524 55.70 -7.05 -7.72
C ASP A 524 54.67 -7.60 -8.70
N SER A 525 53.52 -8.00 -8.19
CA SER A 525 52.41 -8.55 -8.94
C SER A 525 51.72 -7.55 -9.88
N SER A 526 52.13 -6.29 -9.86
CA SER A 526 51.58 -5.24 -10.73
C SER A 526 52.26 -5.16 -12.12
N TYR A 527 53.35 -5.87 -12.32
CA TYR A 527 54.14 -5.77 -13.55
C TYR A 527 54.23 -7.08 -14.34
N ALA A 528 54.20 -6.95 -15.67
CA ALA A 528 54.48 -8.04 -16.57
C ALA A 528 55.98 -8.17 -16.81
N LYS A 529 56.43 -9.37 -17.19
CA LYS A 529 57.83 -9.57 -17.65
C LYS A 529 57.96 -9.18 -19.13
N ALA A 530 59.14 -8.65 -19.46
CA ALA A 530 59.42 -8.37 -20.86
C ALA A 530 59.35 -9.62 -21.73
N GLY A 531 58.60 -9.57 -22.78
CA GLY A 531 58.39 -10.67 -23.69
C GLY A 531 57.14 -11.54 -23.39
N ASP A 532 56.49 -11.37 -22.22
CA ASP A 532 55.19 -12.02 -22.01
C ASP A 532 54.19 -11.60 -23.07
N THR A 533 53.42 -12.56 -23.58
CA THR A 533 52.47 -12.27 -24.65
C THR A 533 51.03 -12.51 -24.26
N ILE A 534 50.17 -11.63 -24.75
CA ILE A 534 48.73 -11.82 -24.74
C ILE A 534 48.25 -11.91 -26.17
N THR A 535 47.58 -12.99 -26.52
CA THR A 535 46.94 -13.20 -27.81
C THR A 535 45.45 -13.28 -27.63
N LEU A 536 44.72 -12.34 -28.23
CA LEU A 536 43.26 -12.31 -28.25
C LEU A 536 42.81 -12.41 -29.71
N THR A 537 42.18 -13.52 -30.06
CA THR A 537 41.53 -13.72 -31.35
C THR A 537 40.03 -13.67 -31.22
N ILE A 538 39.38 -12.79 -31.98
CA ILE A 538 37.94 -12.61 -32.02
C ILE A 538 37.48 -13.05 -33.40
N THR A 539 36.67 -14.10 -33.46
CA THR A 539 36.07 -14.60 -34.70
C THR A 539 34.60 -14.19 -34.73
N LEU A 540 34.27 -13.29 -35.65
CA LEU A 540 32.91 -12.78 -35.84
C LEU A 540 31.98 -13.85 -36.41
N THR A 541 30.68 -13.62 -36.34
CA THR A 541 29.65 -14.58 -36.84
C THR A 541 29.75 -14.87 -38.31
N ASN A 542 30.35 -13.98 -39.09
CA ASN A 542 30.64 -14.18 -40.52
C ASN A 542 31.92 -14.96 -40.81
N GLY A 543 32.61 -15.47 -39.77
CA GLY A 543 33.85 -16.22 -39.87
C GLY A 543 35.12 -15.38 -39.95
N LEU A 544 35.04 -14.06 -39.95
CA LEU A 544 36.20 -13.17 -39.96
C LEU A 544 36.94 -13.25 -38.63
N ALA A 545 38.19 -13.69 -38.60
CA ALA A 545 39.04 -13.74 -37.42
C ALA A 545 39.93 -12.50 -37.32
N VAL A 546 39.89 -11.79 -36.19
CA VAL A 546 40.73 -10.63 -35.88
C VAL A 546 41.63 -10.96 -34.71
N THR A 547 42.91 -11.07 -34.94
CA THR A 547 43.89 -11.40 -33.91
C THR A 547 44.67 -10.16 -33.47
N ASN A 548 44.73 -9.97 -32.16
CA ASN A 548 45.48 -8.90 -31.50
C ASN A 548 46.54 -9.54 -30.61
N VAL A 549 47.79 -9.20 -30.82
CA VAL A 549 48.92 -9.71 -30.02
C VAL A 549 49.62 -8.55 -29.34
N HIS A 550 49.74 -8.66 -28.03
CA HIS A 550 50.50 -7.71 -27.23
C HIS A 550 51.68 -8.39 -26.55
N VAL A 551 52.85 -7.79 -26.71
CA VAL A 551 54.08 -8.22 -26.07
C VAL A 551 54.45 -7.22 -24.97
N ALA A 552 54.62 -7.70 -23.76
CA ALA A 552 54.97 -6.88 -22.61
C ALA A 552 56.38 -6.32 -22.73
N ALA A 553 56.55 -5.03 -22.50
CA ALA A 553 57.88 -4.40 -22.35
C ALA A 553 58.41 -4.53 -20.89
N ALA A 554 59.71 -4.30 -20.73
CA ALA A 554 60.30 -4.28 -19.43
C ALA A 554 59.69 -3.20 -18.53
N GLY A 555 59.27 -3.58 -17.31
CA GLY A 555 58.62 -2.69 -16.36
C GLY A 555 57.21 -2.20 -16.75
N GLN A 556 56.54 -2.90 -17.60
CA GLN A 556 55.18 -2.56 -18.04
C GLN A 556 54.18 -3.05 -17.00
N LYS A 557 53.34 -2.13 -16.51
CA LYS A 557 52.21 -2.48 -15.63
C LYS A 557 51.18 -3.28 -16.37
N ILE A 558 50.54 -4.25 -15.67
CA ILE A 558 49.42 -5.05 -16.21
C ILE A 558 48.25 -4.16 -16.67
N THR A 559 47.93 -3.10 -15.88
CA THR A 559 46.90 -2.11 -16.24
C THR A 559 47.16 -1.48 -17.62
N ASN A 560 48.42 -1.12 -17.91
CA ASN A 560 48.78 -0.51 -19.22
C ASN A 560 48.70 -1.54 -20.38
N LEU A 561 48.93 -2.81 -20.11
CA LEU A 561 48.72 -3.89 -21.11
C LEU A 561 47.24 -4.02 -21.43
N ILE A 562 46.38 -4.05 -20.42
CA ILE A 562 44.95 -4.12 -20.59
C ILE A 562 44.40 -2.89 -21.34
N GLU A 563 44.85 -1.68 -20.98
CA GLU A 563 44.49 -0.44 -21.68
C GLU A 563 44.85 -0.50 -23.18
N ARG A 564 46.03 -0.99 -23.49
CA ARG A 564 46.48 -1.16 -24.90
C ARG A 564 45.64 -2.21 -25.61
N LEU A 565 45.35 -3.33 -24.97
CA LEU A 565 44.49 -4.37 -25.54
C LEU A 565 43.08 -3.80 -25.81
N ALA A 566 42.49 -3.12 -24.84
CA ALA A 566 41.22 -2.46 -24.97
C ALA A 566 41.20 -1.40 -26.10
N LEU A 567 42.23 -0.56 -26.16
CA LEU A 567 42.36 0.44 -27.23
C LEU A 567 42.44 -0.22 -28.62
N THR A 568 43.26 -1.27 -28.76
CA THR A 568 43.42 -2.00 -30.02
C THR A 568 42.09 -2.61 -30.47
N VAL A 569 41.33 -3.26 -29.59
CA VAL A 569 40.01 -3.83 -29.90
C VAL A 569 39.04 -2.72 -30.26
N ASN A 570 38.98 -1.65 -29.42
CA ASN A 570 37.99 -0.58 -29.58
C ASN A 570 38.27 0.35 -30.76
N THR A 571 39.47 0.36 -31.34
CA THR A 571 39.82 1.15 -32.52
C THR A 571 39.91 0.32 -33.80
N ASN A 572 39.88 -0.99 -33.71
CA ASN A 572 39.94 -1.85 -34.87
C ASN A 572 38.67 -1.73 -35.72
N VAL A 573 38.80 -1.22 -36.94
CA VAL A 573 37.68 -0.95 -37.85
C VAL A 573 36.85 -2.19 -38.18
N LEU A 574 37.46 -3.39 -38.18
CA LEU A 574 36.76 -4.66 -38.43
C LEU A 574 35.85 -5.08 -37.27
N LEU A 575 36.05 -4.54 -36.03
CA LEU A 575 35.28 -4.82 -34.83
C LEU A 575 34.26 -3.71 -34.49
N GLN A 576 34.10 -2.69 -35.37
CA GLN A 576 33.21 -1.56 -35.12
C GLN A 576 31.78 -1.78 -35.65
N GLY A 577 31.57 -2.77 -36.52
CA GLY A 577 30.22 -3.06 -37.06
C GLY A 577 29.24 -3.61 -36.03
N ALA A 578 27.97 -3.75 -36.42
CA ALA A 578 26.93 -4.32 -35.57
C ALA A 578 27.27 -5.75 -35.09
N ASP A 579 28.00 -6.51 -35.91
CA ASP A 579 28.53 -7.85 -35.60
C ASP A 579 29.87 -7.79 -34.81
N GLY A 580 30.28 -6.61 -34.39
CA GLY A 580 31.53 -6.38 -33.70
C GLY A 580 31.45 -6.48 -32.18
N VAL A 581 32.59 -6.18 -31.55
CA VAL A 581 32.74 -6.19 -30.10
C VAL A 581 33.33 -4.88 -29.60
N ARG A 582 33.12 -4.62 -28.33
CA ARG A 582 33.77 -3.55 -27.58
C ARG A 582 34.37 -4.08 -26.29
N PHE A 583 35.49 -3.54 -25.90
CA PHE A 583 36.13 -3.84 -24.65
C PHE A 583 35.67 -2.82 -23.60
N SER A 584 35.19 -3.27 -22.48
CA SER A 584 34.93 -2.43 -21.30
C SER A 584 36.06 -2.65 -20.32
N TYR A 585 36.76 -1.59 -20.03
CA TYR A 585 37.87 -1.54 -19.08
C TYR A 585 37.47 -0.67 -17.90
N LEU A 586 37.61 -1.23 -16.69
CA LEU A 586 37.42 -0.52 -15.43
C LEU A 586 38.78 -0.39 -14.74
N ALA A 587 39.35 0.81 -14.79
CA ALA A 587 40.48 1.15 -13.90
C ALA A 587 39.95 1.32 -12.47
N ASN A 588 40.11 0.34 -11.63
CA ASN A 588 39.90 0.52 -10.20
C ASN A 588 41.02 1.41 -9.65
N GLY A 589 40.68 2.66 -9.30
CA GLY A 589 41.61 3.69 -8.81
C GLY A 589 42.20 3.46 -7.41
N ILE A 590 42.20 2.23 -6.90
CA ILE A 590 42.82 1.85 -5.62
C ILE A 590 43.79 0.70 -5.86
N GLY A 591 45.02 1.05 -6.13
CA GLY A 591 46.23 0.37 -5.75
C GLY A 591 46.50 -1.09 -6.08
N ASN A 592 45.56 -1.87 -6.55
CA ASN A 592 45.69 -3.29 -6.86
C ASN A 592 45.08 -3.65 -8.21
N VAL A 593 45.91 -4.17 -9.02
CA VAL A 593 45.77 -4.98 -10.24
C VAL A 593 44.30 -5.12 -10.75
N VAL A 594 43.98 -4.47 -11.85
CA VAL A 594 42.77 -4.78 -12.63
C VAL A 594 42.95 -6.17 -13.25
N ASN A 595 42.31 -7.15 -12.65
CA ASN A 595 42.39 -8.53 -13.05
C ASN A 595 41.27 -8.95 -13.99
N ASP A 596 40.28 -8.08 -14.21
CA ASP A 596 39.02 -8.42 -14.85
C ASP A 596 38.66 -7.38 -15.89
N VAL A 597 38.47 -7.83 -17.10
CA VAL A 597 38.02 -7.04 -18.25
C VAL A 597 36.94 -7.78 -19.01
N THR A 598 35.91 -7.07 -19.45
CA THR A 598 34.78 -7.67 -20.12
C THR A 598 34.71 -7.22 -21.58
N LEU A 599 34.66 -8.21 -22.47
CA LEU A 599 34.34 -8.05 -23.88
C LEU A 599 32.80 -8.10 -24.03
N PHE A 600 32.24 -7.16 -24.76
CA PHE A 600 30.80 -7.11 -25.07
C PHE A 600 30.57 -7.12 -26.56
N ALA A 601 29.56 -7.84 -27.01
CA ALA A 601 29.03 -7.64 -28.37
C ALA A 601 28.47 -6.21 -28.51
N ARG A 602 28.49 -5.63 -29.69
CA ARG A 602 27.97 -4.29 -29.97
C ARG A 602 26.45 -4.26 -30.09
N THR A 603 25.84 -5.37 -30.47
CA THR A 603 24.38 -5.55 -30.50
C THR A 603 23.92 -6.42 -29.34
N ASN A 604 22.73 -6.11 -28.84
CA ASN A 604 22.09 -6.92 -27.84
C ASN A 604 21.51 -8.19 -28.46
N GLY A 605 21.26 -9.17 -27.58
CA GLY A 605 20.62 -10.41 -27.98
C GLY A 605 21.56 -11.45 -28.57
N PRO A 606 21.00 -12.46 -29.24
CA PRO A 606 21.71 -13.67 -29.66
C PRO A 606 22.73 -13.45 -30.77
N ASN A 607 22.75 -12.31 -31.46
CA ASN A 607 23.70 -12.02 -32.51
C ASN A 607 25.16 -12.10 -32.03
N GLY A 608 25.40 -11.81 -30.75
CA GLY A 608 26.73 -11.93 -30.15
C GLY A 608 27.14 -13.36 -29.77
N TRP A 609 26.21 -14.31 -29.70
CA TRP A 609 26.53 -15.68 -29.26
C TRP A 609 27.38 -16.48 -30.25
N GLY A 610 27.30 -16.14 -31.52
CA GLY A 610 28.12 -16.73 -32.56
C GLY A 610 29.56 -16.22 -32.56
N ILE A 611 29.89 -15.19 -31.83
CA ILE A 611 31.23 -14.63 -31.76
C ILE A 611 32.10 -15.51 -30.87
N GLN A 612 33.16 -16.04 -31.42
CA GLN A 612 34.14 -16.84 -30.69
C GLN A 612 35.28 -15.98 -30.19
N VAL A 613 35.78 -16.30 -29.01
CA VAL A 613 36.88 -15.61 -28.38
C VAL A 613 37.95 -16.62 -27.96
N ASP A 614 39.13 -16.51 -28.52
CA ASP A 614 40.32 -17.24 -28.09
C ASP A 614 41.24 -16.28 -27.34
N TYR A 615 41.48 -16.59 -26.06
CA TYR A 615 42.31 -15.77 -25.18
C TYR A 615 43.43 -16.60 -24.58
N VAL A 616 44.65 -16.30 -24.99
CA VAL A 616 45.85 -17.02 -24.58
C VAL A 616 46.87 -16.07 -24.00
N VAL A 617 47.34 -16.39 -22.79
CA VAL A 617 48.47 -15.71 -22.15
C VAL A 617 49.66 -16.67 -22.08
N ALA A 618 50.74 -16.21 -22.63
CA ALA A 618 51.99 -16.99 -22.68
C ALA A 618 53.13 -16.24 -22.00
N PRO A 619 53.53 -16.64 -20.79
CA PRO A 619 54.71 -16.08 -20.11
C PRO A 619 56.00 -16.56 -20.81
N VAL A 620 57.02 -15.71 -20.87
CA VAL A 620 58.34 -16.06 -21.39
C VAL A 620 59.03 -17.12 -20.52
N VAL A 621 58.75 -17.11 -19.22
CA VAL A 621 59.31 -18.07 -18.27
C VAL A 621 58.14 -18.76 -17.55
N THR A 622 58.07 -20.07 -17.69
CA THR A 622 57.07 -20.89 -16.99
C THR A 622 57.15 -20.64 -15.48
N ASN A 623 56.03 -20.38 -14.86
CA ASN A 623 55.87 -20.00 -13.43
C ASN A 623 56.34 -18.59 -13.04
N TYR A 624 56.63 -17.71 -14.01
CA TYR A 624 56.91 -16.29 -13.80
C TYR A 624 56.28 -15.47 -14.93
N GLY A 625 55.83 -14.26 -14.60
CA GLY A 625 55.25 -13.36 -15.59
C GLY A 625 53.72 -13.40 -15.60
N LEU A 626 53.15 -12.99 -16.73
CA LEU A 626 51.71 -12.96 -16.89
C LEU A 626 51.06 -14.33 -16.92
N ARG A 627 49.92 -14.44 -16.28
CA ARG A 627 49.06 -15.63 -16.33
C ARG A 627 47.59 -15.26 -16.37
N THR A 628 46.77 -16.20 -16.81
CA THR A 628 45.32 -16.24 -16.57
C THR A 628 45.00 -17.54 -15.85
N ASN A 629 43.85 -17.60 -15.16
CA ASN A 629 43.40 -18.83 -14.50
C ASN A 629 43.23 -19.98 -15.49
N PHE A 630 42.91 -19.65 -16.74
CA PHE A 630 42.78 -20.59 -17.84
C PHE A 630 42.90 -19.86 -19.20
N ASN A 631 43.45 -20.52 -20.16
CA ASN A 631 43.29 -20.15 -21.55
C ASN A 631 41.84 -20.44 -21.93
N PHE A 632 41.22 -19.51 -22.58
CA PHE A 632 39.82 -19.60 -22.90
C PHE A 632 39.60 -19.64 -24.42
N THR A 633 38.77 -20.58 -24.82
CA THR A 633 38.25 -20.68 -26.22
C THR A 633 36.75 -20.98 -26.13
N GLY A 634 35.94 -20.20 -26.80
CA GLY A 634 34.50 -20.42 -26.81
C GLY A 634 33.65 -19.20 -27.14
N PHE A 635 32.36 -19.34 -27.01
CA PHE A 635 31.40 -18.27 -27.31
C PHE A 635 31.46 -17.15 -26.27
N MET A 636 31.05 -15.94 -26.71
CA MET A 636 31.07 -14.75 -25.86
C MET A 636 30.13 -14.85 -24.68
N ASP A 637 29.01 -15.55 -24.84
CA ASP A 637 28.03 -15.67 -23.77
C ASP A 637 28.35 -16.85 -22.86
N ASP A 638 28.60 -16.57 -21.61
CA ASP A 638 28.82 -17.55 -20.56
C ASP A 638 27.61 -17.76 -19.65
N ASN A 639 26.51 -17.00 -19.89
CA ASN A 639 25.24 -17.17 -19.17
C ASN A 639 24.04 -17.14 -20.14
N PRO A 640 23.82 -18.20 -20.88
CA PRO A 640 22.84 -18.27 -21.97
C PRO A 640 21.40 -18.11 -21.52
N ASP A 641 21.07 -18.41 -20.26
CA ASP A 641 19.72 -18.24 -19.74
C ASP A 641 19.26 -16.77 -19.66
N ASP A 642 20.19 -15.84 -19.51
CA ASP A 642 19.91 -14.41 -19.42
C ASP A 642 19.62 -13.77 -20.79
N VAL A 643 19.94 -14.46 -21.89
CA VAL A 643 19.89 -13.92 -23.26
C VAL A 643 18.91 -14.65 -24.17
N ARG A 644 18.19 -15.65 -23.70
CA ARG A 644 17.16 -16.34 -24.48
C ARG A 644 15.97 -15.44 -24.77
N PRO A 645 15.38 -15.44 -25.95
CA PRO A 645 14.13 -14.80 -26.25
C PRO A 645 13.01 -15.30 -25.32
N ARG A 646 12.24 -14.40 -24.75
CA ARG A 646 11.20 -14.70 -23.76
C ARG A 646 9.93 -13.91 -24.03
N ALA A 647 8.81 -14.43 -23.54
CA ALA A 647 7.55 -13.70 -23.46
C ALA A 647 6.83 -14.00 -22.14
N ASN A 648 6.11 -13.01 -21.63
CA ASN A 648 5.23 -13.15 -20.47
C ASN A 648 3.77 -13.09 -20.91
N VAL A 649 2.97 -14.01 -20.39
CA VAL A 649 1.50 -14.03 -20.57
C VAL A 649 0.84 -13.99 -19.19
N LEU A 650 -0.12 -13.09 -19.01
CA LEU A 650 -0.89 -12.96 -17.78
C LEU A 650 -2.31 -13.49 -17.96
N PHE A 651 -2.78 -14.22 -16.97
CA PHE A 651 -4.17 -14.64 -16.88
C PHE A 651 -4.81 -14.06 -15.62
N HIS A 652 -6.13 -13.91 -15.62
CA HIS A 652 -6.88 -13.48 -14.45
C HIS A 652 -8.28 -14.07 -14.47
N VAL A 653 -8.90 -14.14 -13.31
CA VAL A 653 -10.27 -14.61 -13.15
C VAL A 653 -11.20 -13.40 -13.14
N ARG A 654 -12.32 -13.50 -13.87
CA ARG A 654 -13.35 -12.46 -13.90
C ARG A 654 -14.75 -13.06 -13.92
N PRO A 655 -15.79 -12.39 -13.40
CA PRO A 655 -17.17 -12.73 -13.69
C PRO A 655 -17.50 -12.38 -15.14
N THR A 656 -18.55 -13.02 -15.69
CA THR A 656 -18.95 -12.87 -17.10
C THR A 656 -19.30 -11.41 -17.48
N ASN A 657 -19.86 -10.65 -16.55
CA ASN A 657 -20.38 -9.30 -16.79
C ASN A 657 -19.46 -8.19 -16.23
N ASP A 658 -18.22 -8.50 -15.91
CA ASP A 658 -17.25 -7.58 -15.30
C ASP A 658 -17.73 -6.92 -13.98
N VAL A 659 -18.86 -7.35 -13.44
CA VAL A 659 -19.45 -6.91 -12.18
C VAL A 659 -19.64 -8.11 -11.27
N LEU A 660 -19.00 -8.06 -10.12
CA LEU A 660 -19.22 -9.04 -9.05
C LEU A 660 -20.26 -8.47 -8.08
N SER A 661 -21.40 -9.14 -7.92
CA SER A 661 -22.49 -8.69 -7.06
C SER A 661 -22.83 -9.73 -6.01
N ALA A 662 -23.23 -9.26 -4.82
CA ALA A 662 -23.74 -10.07 -3.75
C ALA A 662 -25.02 -9.50 -3.17
N THR A 663 -25.92 -10.39 -2.74
CA THR A 663 -27.01 -10.10 -1.84
C THR A 663 -26.85 -11.02 -0.65
N ALA A 664 -26.56 -10.46 0.52
CA ALA A 664 -26.26 -11.20 1.72
C ALA A 664 -27.24 -10.85 2.84
N ALA A 665 -27.54 -11.83 3.70
CA ALA A 665 -28.25 -11.61 4.95
C ALA A 665 -27.20 -11.38 6.05
N LEU A 666 -27.24 -10.20 6.65
CA LEU A 666 -26.43 -9.87 7.83
C LEU A 666 -27.28 -10.11 9.09
N ASP A 667 -26.94 -11.12 9.85
CA ASP A 667 -27.57 -11.37 11.14
C ASP A 667 -26.94 -10.48 12.21
N THR A 668 -27.65 -9.40 12.57
CA THR A 668 -27.18 -8.48 13.61
C THR A 668 -27.42 -8.98 15.03
N THR A 669 -28.21 -10.07 15.22
CA THR A 669 -28.52 -10.57 16.57
C THR A 669 -27.31 -11.13 17.30
N ALA A 670 -26.25 -11.49 16.56
CA ALA A 670 -24.96 -11.88 17.10
C ALA A 670 -24.08 -10.69 17.55
N LEU A 671 -24.47 -9.46 17.19
CA LEU A 671 -23.76 -8.24 17.55
C LEU A 671 -24.45 -7.58 18.76
N PRO A 672 -23.70 -7.00 19.69
CA PRO A 672 -24.28 -6.20 20.76
C PRO A 672 -24.96 -4.95 20.19
N ASP A 673 -25.96 -4.42 20.90
CA ASP A 673 -26.50 -3.11 20.55
C ASP A 673 -25.43 -2.04 20.71
N GLY A 674 -25.24 -1.21 19.68
CA GLY A 674 -24.17 -0.22 19.66
C GLY A 674 -23.80 0.26 18.27
N GLU A 675 -22.72 1.03 18.22
CA GLU A 675 -22.09 1.46 16.97
C GLU A 675 -21.16 0.36 16.45
N HIS A 676 -21.28 0.04 15.18
CA HIS A 676 -20.46 -0.94 14.47
C HIS A 676 -19.97 -0.39 13.16
N VAL A 677 -18.91 -0.96 12.65
CA VAL A 677 -18.33 -0.60 11.36
C VAL A 677 -18.36 -1.82 10.43
N LEU A 678 -19.02 -1.68 9.29
CA LEU A 678 -18.96 -2.66 8.22
C LEU A 678 -17.93 -2.22 7.17
N ASP A 679 -17.02 -3.11 6.83
CA ASP A 679 -16.05 -2.89 5.77
C ASP A 679 -16.23 -3.93 4.66
N PHE A 680 -16.54 -3.43 3.47
CA PHE A 680 -16.65 -4.22 2.24
C PHE A 680 -15.31 -4.15 1.49
N VAL A 681 -14.65 -5.28 1.33
CA VAL A 681 -13.35 -5.39 0.67
C VAL A 681 -13.50 -6.14 -0.63
N ALA A 682 -13.33 -5.45 -1.77
CA ALA A 682 -13.33 -6.05 -3.09
C ALA A 682 -11.89 -6.35 -3.53
N ARG A 683 -11.63 -7.58 -3.98
CA ARG A 683 -10.31 -8.03 -4.49
C ARG A 683 -10.41 -8.36 -5.98
N ASP A 684 -9.35 -8.06 -6.73
CA ASP A 684 -9.26 -8.43 -8.13
C ASP A 684 -8.96 -9.92 -8.35
N GLY A 685 -9.07 -10.36 -9.61
CA GLY A 685 -8.85 -11.76 -10.01
C GLY A 685 -7.42 -12.08 -10.41
N THR A 686 -6.45 -11.20 -10.15
CA THR A 686 -5.02 -11.46 -10.43
C THR A 686 -4.35 -12.15 -9.25
N ALA A 687 -3.13 -12.62 -9.46
CA ALA A 687 -2.31 -13.18 -8.39
C ALA A 687 -1.92 -12.14 -7.31
N VAL A 688 -1.93 -10.86 -7.66
CA VAL A 688 -1.70 -9.74 -6.71
C VAL A 688 -2.85 -9.62 -5.72
N ALA A 689 -4.09 -9.96 -6.15
CA ALA A 689 -5.31 -9.80 -5.37
C ALA A 689 -5.46 -8.38 -4.81
N ALA A 690 -5.19 -7.37 -5.67
CA ALA A 690 -5.29 -5.98 -5.26
C ALA A 690 -6.72 -5.66 -4.83
N ALA A 691 -6.85 -4.96 -3.71
CA ALA A 691 -8.14 -4.77 -3.05
C ALA A 691 -8.49 -3.30 -2.83
N THR A 692 -9.77 -3.00 -2.70
CA THR A 692 -10.27 -1.72 -2.18
C THR A 692 -11.25 -1.96 -1.06
N ARG A 693 -11.34 -1.00 -0.15
CA ARG A 693 -12.23 -1.02 1.00
C ARG A 693 -13.27 0.09 0.88
N ARG A 694 -14.51 -0.23 1.24
CA ARG A 694 -15.56 0.75 1.51
C ARG A 694 -16.10 0.54 2.91
N THR A 695 -15.93 1.54 3.75
CA THR A 695 -16.34 1.54 5.16
C THR A 695 -17.71 2.18 5.30
N VAL A 696 -18.59 1.57 6.11
CA VAL A 696 -19.91 2.09 6.44
C VAL A 696 -20.14 1.91 7.94
N PRO A 697 -20.18 3.00 8.70
CA PRO A 697 -20.63 2.94 10.10
C PRO A 697 -22.14 2.65 10.13
N ILE A 698 -22.56 1.77 11.02
CA ILE A 698 -23.96 1.42 11.25
C ILE A 698 -24.26 1.45 12.74
N ARG A 699 -25.53 1.34 13.09
CA ARG A 699 -26.01 1.17 14.45
C ARG A 699 -26.81 -0.11 14.54
N VAL A 700 -26.45 -0.98 15.47
CA VAL A 700 -27.22 -2.19 15.77
C VAL A 700 -28.10 -1.90 16.98
N ALA A 701 -29.39 -2.17 16.85
CA ALA A 701 -30.37 -1.94 17.89
C ALA A 701 -31.41 -3.09 17.89
N ASN A 702 -30.97 -4.26 18.32
CA ASN A 702 -31.80 -5.47 18.40
C ASN A 702 -32.79 -5.41 19.55
N THR A 703 -32.41 -4.81 20.66
CA THR A 703 -33.17 -4.74 21.94
C THR A 703 -33.34 -3.33 22.42
N SER A 704 -32.67 -2.34 21.81
CA SER A 704 -32.69 -0.94 22.21
C SER A 704 -33.31 -0.04 21.16
N LEU A 705 -33.68 1.18 21.57
CA LEU A 705 -33.93 2.31 20.68
C LEU A 705 -32.73 3.24 20.67
N VAL A 706 -32.51 3.94 19.55
CA VAL A 706 -31.45 4.92 19.41
C VAL A 706 -32.01 6.32 19.55
N LEU A 707 -31.45 7.10 20.50
CA LEU A 707 -31.58 8.55 20.55
C LEU A 707 -30.27 9.17 20.05
N SER A 708 -30.30 9.83 18.90
CA SER A 708 -29.18 10.62 18.38
C SER A 708 -29.30 12.05 18.86
N VAL A 709 -28.36 12.55 19.66
CA VAL A 709 -28.34 13.92 20.17
C VAL A 709 -27.39 14.75 19.32
N VAL A 710 -27.91 15.83 18.73
CA VAL A 710 -27.17 16.75 17.89
C VAL A 710 -27.20 18.14 18.51
N SER A 711 -26.05 18.74 18.74
CA SER A 711 -25.93 20.11 19.19
C SER A 711 -24.65 20.74 18.63
N GLU A 712 -24.79 21.85 17.90
CA GLU A 712 -23.63 22.58 17.38
C GLU A 712 -22.87 23.35 18.47
N ARG A 713 -23.53 23.67 19.55
CA ARG A 713 -23.03 24.48 20.64
C ARG A 713 -23.48 23.90 22.01
N GLY A 714 -22.88 24.44 23.08
CA GLY A 714 -23.24 24.08 24.41
C GLY A 714 -22.87 22.65 24.83
N VAL A 715 -23.41 22.24 25.96
CA VAL A 715 -23.16 20.90 26.55
C VAL A 715 -24.49 20.24 26.78
N PRO A 716 -24.95 19.37 25.86
CA PRO A 716 -26.20 18.65 26.03
C PRO A 716 -26.04 17.48 27.02
N GLU A 717 -27.14 17.13 27.66
CA GLU A 717 -27.31 15.95 28.51
C GLU A 717 -28.63 15.27 28.09
N PRO A 718 -28.61 14.05 27.57
CA PRO A 718 -27.44 13.21 27.26
C PRO A 718 -26.47 13.90 26.31
N ALA A 719 -25.17 13.53 26.38
CA ALA A 719 -24.12 14.13 25.58
C ALA A 719 -24.41 14.00 24.07
N ALA A 720 -23.85 14.90 23.26
CA ALA A 720 -23.95 14.76 21.80
C ALA A 720 -23.41 13.40 21.34
N GLY A 721 -24.14 12.74 20.43
CA GLY A 721 -23.86 11.39 19.96
C GLY A 721 -25.06 10.45 20.04
N ASN A 722 -24.81 9.15 19.91
CA ASN A 722 -25.84 8.12 19.93
C ASN A 722 -25.98 7.46 21.30
N HIS A 723 -27.21 7.35 21.80
CA HIS A 723 -27.55 6.71 23.06
C HIS A 723 -28.50 5.54 22.80
N PHE A 724 -28.10 4.36 23.25
CA PHE A 724 -28.90 3.14 23.14
C PHE A 724 -29.67 2.93 24.43
N VAL A 725 -30.96 2.98 24.33
CA VAL A 725 -31.83 2.96 25.51
C VAL A 725 -32.95 1.92 25.37
N PRO A 726 -33.41 1.29 26.44
CA PRO A 726 -34.54 0.36 26.39
C PRO A 726 -35.80 1.02 25.81
N PRO A 727 -36.63 0.31 25.02
CA PRO A 727 -37.94 0.80 24.60
C PRO A 727 -38.81 1.22 25.80
N GLY A 728 -39.46 2.38 25.72
CA GLY A 728 -40.24 2.93 26.79
C GLY A 728 -39.44 3.66 27.91
N ALA A 729 -38.11 3.82 27.71
CA ALA A 729 -37.31 4.62 28.65
C ALA A 729 -37.72 6.09 28.60
N THR A 730 -37.88 6.69 29.79
CA THR A 730 -38.13 8.13 29.95
C THR A 730 -36.81 8.84 30.20
N LEU A 731 -36.49 9.79 29.34
CA LEU A 731 -35.25 10.56 29.35
C LEU A 731 -35.54 12.03 29.64
N THR A 732 -34.77 12.61 30.55
CA THR A 732 -34.68 14.06 30.71
C THR A 732 -33.55 14.58 29.82
N ASN A 733 -33.88 15.46 28.91
CA ASN A 733 -32.96 16.07 27.97
C ASN A 733 -32.77 17.54 28.38
N SER A 734 -31.50 18.00 28.38
CA SER A 734 -31.17 19.37 28.70
C SER A 734 -29.93 19.80 27.90
N VAL A 735 -29.77 21.14 27.79
CA VAL A 735 -28.54 21.70 27.21
C VAL A 735 -28.10 22.94 27.98
N ALA A 736 -26.82 22.98 28.36
CA ALA A 736 -26.20 24.16 28.94
C ALA A 736 -25.60 25.06 27.85
N ALA A 737 -25.90 26.37 27.91
CA ALA A 737 -25.33 27.34 26.97
C ALA A 737 -23.82 27.47 27.17
N PRO A 738 -23.04 27.69 26.10
CA PRO A 738 -21.62 27.96 26.21
C PRO A 738 -21.35 29.38 26.74
N ALA A 739 -20.17 29.57 27.32
CA ALA A 739 -19.71 30.92 27.66
C ALA A 739 -19.61 31.79 26.37
N PRO A 740 -19.84 33.13 26.51
CA PRO A 740 -19.71 34.02 25.36
C PRO A 740 -18.34 33.94 24.73
N SER A 741 -18.29 33.98 23.39
CA SER A 741 -17.04 33.98 22.66
C SER A 741 -17.07 34.98 21.50
N ASN A 742 -15.97 35.72 21.29
CA ASN A 742 -15.83 36.69 20.21
C ASN A 742 -16.96 37.73 20.15
N GLY A 743 -17.45 38.22 21.34
CA GLY A 743 -18.53 39.20 21.41
C GLY A 743 -19.92 38.67 21.09
N THR A 744 -20.12 37.33 21.13
CA THR A 744 -21.40 36.65 20.85
C THR A 744 -21.74 35.69 21.95
N GLN A 745 -22.99 35.74 22.40
CA GLN A 745 -23.63 34.72 23.22
C GLN A 745 -24.50 33.81 22.35
N PHE A 746 -24.26 32.51 22.43
CA PHE A 746 -25.14 31.51 21.82
C PHE A 746 -26.24 31.13 22.82
N VAL A 747 -27.48 31.23 22.36
CA VAL A 747 -28.68 30.90 23.16
C VAL A 747 -29.39 29.74 22.47
N CYS A 748 -29.65 28.65 23.21
CA CYS A 748 -30.53 27.60 22.72
C CYS A 748 -31.99 28.07 22.83
N THR A 749 -32.69 28.16 21.70
CA THR A 749 -34.06 28.69 21.62
C THR A 749 -35.08 27.60 21.66
N ASP A 750 -34.80 26.50 21.02
CA ASP A 750 -35.75 25.40 20.80
C ASP A 750 -35.05 24.11 20.54
N TRP A 751 -35.81 23.04 20.44
CA TRP A 751 -35.34 21.72 20.04
C TRP A 751 -36.34 21.05 19.12
N THR A 752 -35.84 20.14 18.31
CA THR A 752 -36.64 19.24 17.46
C THR A 752 -36.32 17.79 17.79
N LEU A 753 -37.34 16.93 17.80
CA LEU A 753 -37.20 15.48 18.03
C LEU A 753 -37.85 14.72 16.87
N ALA A 754 -37.06 14.44 15.84
CA ALA A 754 -37.55 13.67 14.72
C ALA A 754 -37.66 12.18 15.08
N GLY A 755 -38.78 11.56 14.73
CA GLY A 755 -39.03 10.12 14.93
C GLY A 755 -39.77 9.75 16.20
N ASN A 756 -39.95 10.66 17.19
CA ASN A 756 -40.67 10.40 18.42
C ASN A 756 -41.43 11.64 18.88
N ALA A 757 -42.50 11.48 19.65
CA ALA A 757 -43.25 12.60 20.22
C ALA A 757 -42.69 13.05 21.59
N PRO A 758 -42.81 14.34 21.91
CA PRO A 758 -43.27 15.47 21.09
C PRO A 758 -42.22 15.82 20.01
N LEU A 759 -42.65 16.33 18.85
CA LEU A 759 -41.75 16.55 17.71
C LEU A 759 -40.83 17.77 17.83
N ALA A 760 -41.26 18.75 18.61
CA ALA A 760 -40.50 19.98 18.86
C ALA A 760 -40.98 20.68 20.16
N GLY A 761 -40.18 21.58 20.63
CA GLY A 761 -40.53 22.43 21.78
C GLY A 761 -39.54 23.57 21.96
N ILE A 762 -40.00 24.57 22.79
CA ILE A 762 -39.18 25.70 23.17
C ILE A 762 -38.48 25.39 24.51
N GLY A 763 -37.25 25.86 24.68
CA GLY A 763 -36.53 25.73 25.95
C GLY A 763 -35.27 24.90 25.89
N THR A 764 -34.55 24.88 26.99
CA THR A 764 -33.27 24.19 27.15
C THR A 764 -33.39 22.86 27.85
N ASN A 765 -34.62 22.43 28.18
CA ASN A 765 -34.87 21.12 28.82
C ASN A 765 -36.30 20.61 28.51
N PHE A 766 -36.40 19.29 28.43
CA PHE A 766 -37.70 18.58 28.32
C PHE A 766 -37.53 17.10 28.67
N THR A 767 -38.67 16.44 28.95
CA THR A 767 -38.68 15.01 29.19
C THR A 767 -39.45 14.31 28.08
N THR A 768 -38.91 13.19 27.56
CA THR A 768 -39.57 12.35 26.56
C THR A 768 -39.49 10.88 26.93
N THR A 769 -40.48 10.09 26.51
CA THR A 769 -40.45 8.62 26.55
C THR A 769 -40.23 8.10 25.16
N LEU A 770 -39.14 7.37 24.96
CA LEU A 770 -38.80 6.83 23.66
C LEU A 770 -39.61 5.57 23.33
N THR A 771 -40.37 5.64 22.24
CA THR A 771 -41.14 4.52 21.66
C THR A 771 -40.63 4.14 20.27
N ASN A 772 -39.84 5.01 19.65
CA ASN A 772 -39.20 4.82 18.36
C ASN A 772 -37.79 5.39 18.39
N HIS A 773 -36.95 5.02 17.39
CA HIS A 773 -35.68 5.70 17.15
C HIS A 773 -35.93 7.20 16.93
N ALA A 774 -35.09 8.06 17.51
CA ALA A 774 -35.28 9.49 17.42
C ALA A 774 -33.96 10.25 17.22
N THR A 775 -34.07 11.44 16.63
CA THR A 775 -32.97 12.41 16.57
C THR A 775 -33.39 13.69 17.23
N LEU A 776 -32.71 14.02 18.32
CA LEU A 776 -32.86 15.28 19.05
C LEU A 776 -31.85 16.29 18.50
N THR A 777 -32.34 17.44 18.06
CA THR A 777 -31.51 18.55 17.63
C THR A 777 -31.79 19.77 18.48
N TRP A 778 -30.73 20.33 19.11
CA TRP A 778 -30.78 21.57 19.83
C TRP A 778 -30.45 22.72 18.89
N ASN A 779 -31.35 23.71 18.77
CA ASN A 779 -31.23 24.84 17.85
C ASN A 779 -30.70 26.07 18.57
N TRP A 780 -29.76 26.80 17.91
CA TRP A 780 -28.99 27.87 18.54
C TRP A 780 -29.12 29.19 17.77
N LEU A 781 -29.35 30.24 18.53
CA LEU A 781 -29.36 31.62 18.08
C LEU A 781 -28.08 32.33 18.55
N ALA A 782 -27.46 33.07 17.68
CA ALA A 782 -26.32 33.92 17.98
C ALA A 782 -26.78 35.35 18.29
N ILE A 783 -26.57 35.85 19.50
CA ILE A 783 -26.90 37.22 19.90
C ILE A 783 -25.61 37.96 20.26
N PRO A 784 -25.33 39.10 19.64
CA PRO A 784 -24.17 39.93 20.00
C PRO A 784 -24.24 40.42 21.45
N THR A 785 -23.17 40.27 22.21
CA THR A 785 -23.14 40.68 23.63
C THR A 785 -23.34 42.21 23.84
N ASN A 786 -22.95 43.01 22.83
CA ASN A 786 -23.21 44.44 22.85
C ASN A 786 -24.71 44.79 22.73
N TRP A 787 -25.52 43.92 22.10
CA TRP A 787 -26.98 44.09 22.08
C TRP A 787 -27.56 43.96 23.49
N PHE A 788 -27.22 42.88 24.23
CA PHE A 788 -27.62 42.72 25.63
C PHE A 788 -27.18 43.93 26.48
N ALA A 789 -25.93 44.38 26.32
CA ALA A 789 -25.38 45.48 27.05
C ALA A 789 -26.11 46.81 26.75
N ALA A 790 -26.60 47.02 25.52
CA ALA A 790 -27.32 48.22 25.12
C ALA A 790 -28.64 48.40 25.91
N TYR A 791 -29.25 47.29 26.33
CA TYR A 791 -30.47 47.27 27.15
C TYR A 791 -30.21 47.04 28.65
N GLY A 792 -28.94 47.16 29.07
CA GLY A 792 -28.58 47.03 30.49
C GLY A 792 -28.54 45.56 31.02
N LEU A 793 -28.67 44.59 30.17
CA LEU A 793 -28.61 43.17 30.51
C LEU A 793 -27.14 42.76 30.56
N THR A 794 -26.50 42.82 31.73
CA THR A 794 -25.01 42.78 31.80
C THR A 794 -24.44 41.62 32.59
N ASN A 795 -25.26 40.76 33.19
CA ASN A 795 -24.75 39.67 34.04
C ASN A 795 -24.70 38.34 33.26
N ASP A 796 -25.59 37.44 33.46
CA ASP A 796 -25.66 36.14 32.75
C ASP A 796 -26.52 36.29 31.50
N TRP A 797 -25.85 36.51 30.32
CA TRP A 797 -26.59 36.72 29.06
C TRP A 797 -27.37 35.50 28.61
N ALA A 798 -26.87 34.28 28.95
CA ALA A 798 -27.61 33.05 28.63
C ALA A 798 -28.92 32.94 29.43
N ALA A 799 -28.89 33.33 30.70
CA ALA A 799 -30.09 33.39 31.52
C ALA A 799 -30.98 34.58 31.13
N ALA A 800 -30.38 35.79 30.94
CA ALA A 800 -31.10 36.99 30.54
C ALA A 800 -31.87 36.83 29.23
N ALA A 801 -31.35 36.01 28.29
CA ALA A 801 -32.08 35.72 27.05
C ALA A 801 -33.44 35.03 27.26
N TRP A 802 -33.62 34.33 28.38
CA TRP A 802 -34.84 33.62 28.73
C TRP A 802 -35.71 34.37 29.73
N GLU A 803 -35.32 35.58 30.13
CA GLU A 803 -36.12 36.46 30.96
C GLU A 803 -37.08 37.30 30.08
N ASP A 804 -38.18 37.73 30.68
CA ASP A 804 -39.17 38.69 30.21
C ASP A 804 -39.18 39.85 31.19
N PRO A 805 -38.27 40.86 31.07
CA PRO A 805 -38.08 41.90 32.10
C PRO A 805 -39.26 42.84 32.27
N GLU A 806 -40.08 43.07 31.24
CA GLU A 806 -41.20 43.97 31.23
C GLU A 806 -42.59 43.33 31.16
N PRO A 807 -42.76 42.07 31.48
CA PRO A 807 -43.77 41.07 31.34
C PRO A 807 -44.84 41.30 30.25
N ASP A 808 -44.39 41.35 29.01
CA ASP A 808 -45.27 41.44 27.84
C ASP A 808 -45.58 40.10 27.19
N GLY A 809 -44.88 39.03 27.66
CA GLY A 809 -45.09 37.66 27.26
C GLY A 809 -44.08 37.15 26.21
N TYR A 810 -43.08 37.97 25.84
CA TYR A 810 -41.98 37.57 24.97
C TYR A 810 -40.69 37.49 25.75
N PHE A 811 -39.91 36.47 25.51
CA PHE A 811 -38.56 36.36 26.07
C PHE A 811 -37.59 37.32 25.37
N THR A 812 -36.58 37.78 26.02
CA THR A 812 -35.54 38.68 25.48
C THR A 812 -34.96 38.16 24.17
N TRP A 813 -34.73 36.85 23.99
CA TRP A 813 -34.25 36.30 22.72
C TRP A 813 -35.26 36.41 21.58
N GLN A 814 -36.59 36.34 21.90
CA GLN A 814 -37.66 36.50 20.89
C GLN A 814 -37.71 37.96 20.43
N GLU A 815 -37.51 38.87 21.34
CA GLU A 815 -37.43 40.31 21.04
C GLU A 815 -36.19 40.64 20.23
N TYR A 816 -35.04 40.05 20.54
CA TYR A 816 -33.88 40.15 19.64
C TYR A 816 -34.20 39.69 18.21
N VAL A 817 -34.93 38.60 18.06
CA VAL A 817 -35.32 38.13 16.73
C VAL A 817 -36.31 39.09 16.05
N ALA A 818 -37.25 39.64 16.85
CA ALA A 818 -38.27 40.58 16.36
C ALA A 818 -37.74 42.02 16.15
N ASP A 819 -36.56 42.33 16.70
CA ASP A 819 -35.97 43.68 16.77
C ASP A 819 -36.86 44.65 17.56
N THR A 820 -37.39 44.18 18.70
CA THR A 820 -38.14 44.93 19.66
C THR A 820 -37.28 45.30 20.90
N ASP A 821 -37.77 46.18 21.77
CA ASP A 821 -37.06 46.65 22.96
C ASP A 821 -37.43 45.83 24.20
N PRO A 822 -36.54 44.94 24.72
CA PRO A 822 -36.79 44.02 25.80
C PRO A 822 -36.90 44.70 27.18
N THR A 823 -37.00 46.03 27.22
CA THR A 823 -37.20 46.82 28.44
C THR A 823 -38.48 47.67 28.41
N ASN A 824 -39.29 47.51 27.34
CA ASN A 824 -40.46 48.28 27.10
C ASN A 824 -41.69 47.44 26.73
N ALA A 825 -42.60 47.19 27.65
CA ALA A 825 -43.79 46.34 27.46
C ALA A 825 -44.75 46.82 26.32
N ALA A 826 -44.52 47.98 25.70
CA ALA A 826 -45.27 48.44 24.55
C ALA A 826 -44.55 48.12 23.21
N SER A 827 -43.35 47.51 23.27
CA SER A 827 -42.51 47.18 22.11
C SER A 827 -42.49 45.69 21.85
N PHE A 828 -43.53 45.11 21.41
CA PHE A 828 -43.66 43.66 21.12
C PHE A 828 -44.06 43.40 19.66
N PRO A 829 -43.81 42.19 19.13
CA PRO A 829 -44.16 41.84 17.76
C PRO A 829 -45.68 41.89 17.54
N THR A 830 -46.15 42.76 16.67
CA THR A 830 -47.60 42.91 16.37
C THR A 830 -47.82 42.66 14.89
N MET A 831 -48.99 42.17 14.54
CA MET A 831 -49.48 42.10 13.21
C MET A 831 -50.85 42.76 13.13
N ALA A 832 -51.04 43.65 12.16
CA ALA A 832 -52.34 44.23 11.88
C ALA A 832 -52.90 43.64 10.61
N PHE A 833 -54.20 43.39 10.62
CA PHE A 833 -54.97 42.99 9.45
C PHE A 833 -55.63 44.23 8.89
N VAL A 834 -55.34 44.54 7.63
CA VAL A 834 -55.98 45.66 6.93
C VAL A 834 -57.05 45.08 5.99
N ASP A 835 -58.31 45.27 6.36
CA ASP A 835 -59.43 44.83 5.51
C ASP A 835 -59.61 45.86 4.40
N THR A 836 -59.22 45.49 3.18
CA THR A 836 -59.42 46.32 2.00
C THR A 836 -60.70 45.90 1.30
N PHE A 837 -61.83 46.43 1.67
CA PHE A 837 -63.11 46.28 1.02
C PHE A 837 -63.09 46.40 -0.50
N GLN A 838 -61.99 46.86 -1.10
CA GLN A 838 -61.92 47.16 -2.53
C GLN A 838 -61.20 46.08 -3.38
N THR A 839 -60.45 45.16 -2.77
CA THR A 839 -59.64 44.18 -3.53
C THR A 839 -60.02 42.69 -3.29
N ASN A 840 -60.89 42.41 -2.34
CA ASN A 840 -61.24 41.02 -1.91
C ASN A 840 -60.05 40.18 -1.38
N PHE A 841 -58.86 40.78 -1.12
CA PHE A 841 -57.69 40.09 -0.61
C PHE A 841 -57.23 40.70 0.70
N PRO A 842 -56.99 39.91 1.76
CA PRO A 842 -56.45 40.42 3.02
C PRO A 842 -55.05 40.95 2.87
N VAL A 843 -54.77 42.14 3.39
CA VAL A 843 -53.41 42.70 3.50
C VAL A 843 -52.98 42.60 4.96
N LEU A 844 -51.86 41.97 5.17
CA LEU A 844 -51.23 41.80 6.48
C LEU A 844 -50.10 42.82 6.59
N THR A 845 -50.10 43.57 7.69
CA THR A 845 -49.06 44.56 7.93
C THR A 845 -48.43 44.31 9.29
N TRP A 846 -47.14 44.56 9.40
CA TRP A 846 -46.40 44.43 10.65
C TRP A 846 -45.29 45.46 10.79
N PRO A 847 -44.82 45.80 12.01
CA PRO A 847 -43.63 46.61 12.18
C PRO A 847 -42.43 45.96 11.48
N PHE A 848 -41.79 46.71 10.56
CA PHE A 848 -40.70 46.24 9.77
C PHE A 848 -39.38 46.78 10.28
N SER A 849 -38.42 45.93 10.48
CA SER A 849 -37.03 46.29 10.81
C SER A 849 -36.09 45.90 9.68
N THR A 850 -35.20 46.86 9.29
CA THR A 850 -34.12 46.62 8.33
C THR A 850 -33.10 45.68 8.97
N GLY A 851 -32.86 44.52 8.35
CA GLY A 851 -31.97 43.48 8.89
C GLY A 851 -32.74 42.34 9.52
N ARG A 852 -34.05 42.30 9.35
CA ARG A 852 -34.89 41.13 9.64
C ARG A 852 -35.60 40.67 8.37
N LEU A 853 -35.85 39.35 8.31
CA LEU A 853 -36.72 38.77 7.31
C LEU A 853 -37.98 38.25 8.00
N TYR A 854 -39.08 38.22 7.25
CA TYR A 854 -40.35 37.83 7.82
C TYR A 854 -40.98 36.74 6.99
N SER A 855 -41.60 35.77 7.67
CA SER A 855 -42.38 34.76 7.02
C SER A 855 -43.82 34.84 7.41
N VAL A 856 -44.69 34.84 6.45
CA VAL A 856 -46.17 34.74 6.64
C VAL A 856 -46.55 33.28 6.66
N GLN A 857 -47.21 32.88 7.73
CA GLN A 857 -47.71 31.52 7.91
C GLN A 857 -49.20 31.53 8.14
N TRP A 858 -49.88 30.44 7.82
CA TRP A 858 -51.32 30.30 8.02
C TRP A 858 -51.70 28.93 8.56
N CYS A 859 -52.86 28.84 9.18
CA CYS A 859 -53.52 27.58 9.52
C CYS A 859 -55.03 27.78 9.40
N ASP A 860 -55.79 26.69 9.23
CA ASP A 860 -57.28 26.62 9.26
C ASP A 860 -57.77 26.14 10.60
N ASP A 861 -56.92 25.54 11.44
CA ASP A 861 -57.25 25.14 12.83
C ASP A 861 -56.12 25.57 13.77
N ILE A 862 -56.36 26.64 14.53
CA ILE A 862 -55.40 27.18 15.48
C ILE A 862 -55.13 26.23 16.67
N VAL A 863 -56.08 25.30 16.91
CA VAL A 863 -55.93 24.32 18.00
C VAL A 863 -55.05 23.17 17.62
N ALA A 864 -55.02 22.81 16.33
CA ALA A 864 -54.11 21.79 15.79
C ALA A 864 -52.66 22.24 15.80
N GLY A 865 -52.39 23.54 15.76
CA GLY A 865 -51.06 24.13 15.85
C GLY A 865 -50.16 23.91 14.66
N GLU A 866 -50.66 23.37 13.57
CA GLU A 866 -49.93 23.14 12.28
C GLU A 866 -50.02 24.41 11.43
N TRP A 867 -48.88 24.99 11.10
CA TRP A 867 -48.77 26.22 10.30
C TRP A 867 -48.03 25.99 9.01
N ASP A 868 -48.69 26.36 7.91
CA ASP A 868 -48.10 26.31 6.56
C ASP A 868 -47.51 27.66 6.15
N GLY A 869 -46.38 27.67 5.46
CA GLY A 869 -45.77 28.88 4.91
C GLY A 869 -46.52 29.40 3.67
N LEU A 870 -46.96 30.64 3.70
CA LEU A 870 -47.48 31.32 2.52
C LEU A 870 -46.45 32.16 1.78
N ALA A 871 -45.64 32.88 2.52
CA ALA A 871 -44.56 33.69 1.98
C ALA A 871 -43.38 33.62 2.93
N LEU A 872 -42.16 33.43 2.41
CA LEU A 872 -40.95 33.23 3.18
C LEU A 872 -39.92 34.31 2.85
N GLY A 873 -39.18 34.74 3.85
CA GLY A 873 -38.02 35.62 3.69
C GLY A 873 -38.36 37.01 3.16
N LEU A 874 -39.47 37.58 3.57
CA LEU A 874 -39.89 38.95 3.18
C LEU A 874 -39.04 39.99 3.89
N GLY A 875 -38.42 40.90 3.13
CA GLY A 875 -37.71 42.08 3.64
C GLY A 875 -38.61 43.35 3.64
N VAL A 876 -39.92 43.16 3.87
CA VAL A 876 -40.93 44.24 3.84
C VAL A 876 -41.90 44.07 5.00
N GLY A 877 -42.61 45.14 5.39
CA GLY A 877 -43.55 45.11 6.51
C GLY A 877 -45.02 44.89 6.09
N GLU A 878 -45.24 44.40 4.87
CA GLU A 878 -46.58 44.15 4.36
C GLU A 878 -46.60 43.00 3.35
N TRP A 879 -47.69 42.24 3.30
CA TRP A 879 -47.89 41.19 2.35
C TRP A 879 -49.39 40.94 2.11
N THR A 880 -49.79 40.69 0.87
CA THR A 880 -51.15 40.43 0.45
C THR A 880 -51.39 38.96 0.18
N ASP A 881 -52.37 38.36 0.88
CA ASP A 881 -52.79 36.99 0.53
C ASP A 881 -53.68 37.04 -0.71
N THR A 882 -53.12 36.59 -1.82
CA THR A 882 -53.84 36.52 -3.12
C THR A 882 -54.58 35.21 -3.30
N ASN A 883 -54.50 34.27 -2.38
CA ASN A 883 -55.29 33.05 -2.38
C ASN A 883 -56.60 33.23 -1.64
N PRO A 884 -57.75 32.94 -2.21
CA PRO A 884 -59.01 33.08 -1.49
C PRO A 884 -59.01 32.21 -0.21
N PRO A 885 -59.46 32.72 0.92
CA PRO A 885 -59.55 31.94 2.15
C PRO A 885 -60.52 30.78 1.97
N PRO A 886 -60.25 29.60 2.62
CA PRO A 886 -61.21 28.51 2.62
C PRO A 886 -62.49 28.96 3.36
N ALA A 887 -63.63 28.29 3.08
CA ALA A 887 -64.93 28.64 3.62
C ALA A 887 -65.00 28.62 5.16
N THR A 888 -64.07 27.99 5.82
CA THR A 888 -63.97 27.84 7.31
C THR A 888 -63.15 28.93 8.00
N GLY A 889 -62.52 29.84 7.24
CA GLY A 889 -61.59 30.85 7.80
C GLY A 889 -60.12 30.45 7.75
N ARG A 890 -59.26 31.44 7.94
CA ARG A 890 -57.83 31.27 7.94
C ARG A 890 -57.21 32.13 9.05
N TRP A 891 -56.30 31.52 9.80
CA TRP A 891 -55.50 32.23 10.80
C TRP A 891 -54.13 32.53 10.23
N TYR A 892 -53.56 33.70 10.53
CA TYR A 892 -52.23 34.13 10.09
C TYR A 892 -51.33 34.43 11.25
N ARG A 893 -50.04 34.17 11.06
CA ARG A 893 -49.00 34.68 11.97
C ARG A 893 -47.79 35.13 11.15
N ILE A 894 -47.01 36.02 11.76
CA ILE A 894 -45.71 36.48 11.25
C ILE A 894 -44.62 35.84 12.09
N ALA A 895 -43.64 35.26 11.40
CA ALA A 895 -42.44 34.74 12.02
C ALA A 895 -41.22 35.58 11.60
N PRO A 896 -40.71 36.49 12.45
CA PRO A 896 -39.48 37.23 12.17
C PRO A 896 -38.29 36.28 12.24
N GLN A 897 -37.25 36.58 11.46
CA GLN A 897 -36.02 35.79 11.33
C GLN A 897 -34.83 36.71 11.29
N VAL A 898 -33.73 36.31 11.91
CA VAL A 898 -32.41 36.91 11.72
C VAL A 898 -31.81 36.32 10.44
N PRO A 899 -31.36 37.15 9.47
CA PRO A 899 -30.81 36.67 8.20
C PRO A 899 -29.62 35.73 8.33
#